data_34c04c18a733814adad598c88d52af8f
#
_entry.id   34c04c18a733814adad598c88d52af8f
#
_cell.length_a   1.000
_cell.length_b   1.000
_cell.length_c   1.000
_cell.angle_alpha   90.00
_cell.angle_beta   90.00
_cell.angle_gamma   90.00
#
_symmetry.space_group_name_H-M   'P 1'
#
loop_
_entity.id
_entity.type
_entity.pdbx_description
1 polymer ?
#
loop_
_entity_poly.entity_id
_entity_poly.type
_entity_poly.pdbx_seq_one_letter_code
_entity_poly.pdbx_strand_id
1 'polypeptide(L)'
;VAFSTAGLAEPVRKSGYAVGADRCGAFPRIQIDMKKGFCAGLVASDEDGLEFPRSIVQIPGHELFVVADMGGWNRANGRLLVLDPKAAEGKRLKEAITNLEYPFGLAIGPDRKVYASTAEMIFRFDPLAADPRGTMEVIVQGLPGRRITLPDGTKIAESSHSLKHFIFDRLGRIFVNVGSHSDDCITRTPITRPCSAGEGPWPLASIWMFTPPAGGIFPVLKPGDANPPREIYARGLRNSMALAVHPRFPDPGYAFLQGENGRDLQDIFKPNEEINALEKGKHYGWPYCYDLSTASPEFKAVLQSGPYKNLCNNAVLYKQPYSLLPPHSAPLGMLYYHGSKFPELEGRLLISLHGYRPTGNRLLIYDVDDHGFPKLSPPPVRYQVSCASEPTRAFQTDDGPVKAAPYEELISGWHRVNGARPRGAPVGMTVAGDGAIWLVEDKNQTIIRIDRASGEPPSALPCDMRSQAQIDELVSFVKQDAQKSGYLASVRANLVEKHCVGCHTDFGLKAGQSDAQKDEAVLRFMLGQDGWMYPGDPDSGRLRIRLRGIGAEKQMPPGGENLPKTEPGYLRVLNLADYLVGKMVPGTRMRIKPGRPERQFFSKEGKVCGEIPTTKVVVVTQKDATGKPGFSRFYRPADPFLNGDCSDGDGYYIQSNYLVPLL
;
A
#
# COMPACT_ATOMS: atom_id res chain seq x y z
N VAL A 1 -32.84 10.53 -37.83
CA VAL A 1 -31.44 10.74 -37.48
C VAL A 1 -31.04 9.56 -36.60
N ALA A 2 -30.35 8.58 -37.18
CA ALA A 2 -29.87 7.42 -36.48
C ALA A 2 -28.59 7.82 -35.70
N PHE A 3 -28.62 7.75 -34.40
CA PHE A 3 -27.40 7.82 -33.56
C PHE A 3 -26.66 6.49 -33.65
N SER A 4 -25.55 6.48 -34.38
CA SER A 4 -24.57 5.41 -34.34
C SER A 4 -23.89 5.44 -32.99
N THR A 5 -24.27 4.54 -32.09
CA THR A 5 -23.46 4.23 -30.91
C THR A 5 -22.27 3.40 -31.40
N ALA A 6 -21.14 4.06 -31.69
CA ALA A 6 -19.88 3.36 -31.80
C ALA A 6 -19.66 2.63 -30.47
N GLY A 7 -19.75 1.32 -30.47
CA GLY A 7 -19.48 0.48 -29.31
C GLY A 7 -18.05 0.69 -28.91
N LEU A 8 -17.83 1.37 -27.77
CA LEU A 8 -16.52 1.45 -27.13
C LEU A 8 -16.15 0.00 -26.74
N ALA A 9 -15.03 -0.48 -27.27
CA ALA A 9 -14.45 -1.75 -26.85
C ALA A 9 -14.28 -1.74 -25.33
N GLU A 10 -14.73 -2.82 -24.65
CA GLU A 10 -14.52 -2.91 -23.20
C GLU A 10 -13.02 -2.82 -22.87
N PRO A 11 -12.66 -2.06 -21.83
CA PRO A 11 -11.27 -1.88 -21.48
C PRO A 11 -10.63 -3.21 -21.06
N VAL A 12 -9.48 -3.53 -21.63
CA VAL A 12 -8.65 -4.67 -21.23
C VAL A 12 -8.14 -4.42 -19.81
N ARG A 13 -8.14 -5.43 -18.93
CA ARG A 13 -7.60 -5.33 -17.59
C ARG A 13 -6.13 -5.74 -17.58
N LYS A 14 -5.28 -4.87 -17.01
CA LYS A 14 -3.87 -5.12 -16.75
C LYS A 14 -3.54 -4.76 -15.31
N SER A 15 -2.97 -5.68 -14.56
CA SER A 15 -2.62 -5.48 -13.13
C SER A 15 -3.74 -4.84 -12.31
N GLY A 16 -4.98 -5.24 -12.57
CA GLY A 16 -6.16 -4.68 -11.90
C GLY A 16 -6.71 -3.39 -12.49
N TYR A 17 -5.98 -2.70 -13.36
CA TYR A 17 -6.49 -1.50 -14.03
C TYR A 17 -7.33 -1.82 -15.25
N ALA A 18 -8.40 -1.06 -15.45
CA ALA A 18 -9.08 -1.00 -16.73
C ALA A 18 -8.27 -0.10 -17.67
N VAL A 19 -7.84 -0.65 -18.79
CA VAL A 19 -7.04 0.04 -19.82
C VAL A 19 -7.84 0.11 -21.10
N GLY A 20 -8.16 1.35 -21.52
CA GLY A 20 -8.86 1.61 -22.79
C GLY A 20 -7.92 1.77 -23.98
N ALA A 21 -8.49 2.11 -25.12
CA ALA A 21 -7.75 2.49 -26.32
C ALA A 21 -7.06 3.85 -26.16
N ASP A 22 -7.52 4.67 -25.21
CA ASP A 22 -6.99 6.00 -24.94
C ASP A 22 -5.56 5.94 -24.39
N ARG A 23 -4.83 7.00 -24.66
CA ARG A 23 -3.44 7.13 -24.19
C ARG A 23 -3.28 8.30 -23.22
N CYS A 24 -2.32 8.14 -22.32
CA CYS A 24 -1.80 9.18 -21.46
C CYS A 24 -0.31 9.34 -21.78
N GLY A 25 0.05 10.40 -22.47
CA GLY A 25 1.36 10.50 -23.09
C GLY A 25 1.61 9.34 -24.06
N ALA A 26 2.73 8.65 -23.91
CA ALA A 26 3.09 7.49 -24.73
C ALA A 26 2.46 6.16 -24.29
N PHE A 27 1.73 6.11 -23.18
CA PHE A 27 1.31 4.86 -22.54
C PHE A 27 -0.20 4.66 -22.56
N PRO A 28 -0.70 3.40 -22.47
CA PRO A 28 -2.11 3.13 -22.29
C PRO A 28 -2.65 3.85 -21.06
N ARG A 29 -3.76 4.58 -21.21
CA ARG A 29 -4.39 5.31 -20.12
C ARG A 29 -5.14 4.35 -19.22
N ILE A 30 -4.86 4.40 -17.92
CA ILE A 30 -5.62 3.67 -16.91
C ILE A 30 -6.85 4.48 -16.46
N GLN A 31 -7.93 3.75 -16.13
CA GLN A 31 -9.12 4.35 -15.51
C GLN A 31 -8.91 4.44 -14.02
N ILE A 32 -8.65 5.65 -13.54
CA ILE A 32 -8.47 5.99 -12.14
C ILE A 32 -8.91 7.43 -11.91
N ASP A 33 -9.46 7.72 -10.75
CA ASP A 33 -9.89 9.08 -10.40
C ASP A 33 -8.67 9.99 -10.27
N MET A 34 -8.68 11.09 -11.02
CA MET A 34 -7.59 12.06 -11.05
C MET A 34 -8.11 13.49 -11.04
N LYS A 35 -7.26 14.40 -10.59
CA LYS A 35 -7.46 15.83 -10.77
C LYS A 35 -7.62 16.17 -12.26
N LYS A 36 -8.57 17.06 -12.56
CA LYS A 36 -8.79 17.55 -13.94
C LYS A 36 -7.49 18.09 -14.55
N GLY A 37 -7.22 17.77 -15.81
CA GLY A 37 -6.02 18.17 -16.54
C GLY A 37 -4.85 17.18 -16.43
N PHE A 38 -5.02 16.09 -15.66
CA PHE A 38 -4.02 15.03 -15.49
C PHE A 38 -4.55 13.70 -15.97
N CYS A 39 -3.66 12.83 -16.39
CA CYS A 39 -3.95 11.43 -16.68
C CYS A 39 -2.82 10.52 -16.18
N ALA A 40 -3.12 9.23 -16.05
CA ALA A 40 -2.16 8.21 -15.65
C ALA A 40 -2.00 7.17 -16.77
N GLY A 41 -0.75 6.94 -17.18
CA GLY A 41 -0.37 5.94 -18.18
C GLY A 41 0.33 4.75 -17.54
N LEU A 42 -0.06 3.54 -17.91
CA LEU A 42 0.55 2.30 -17.46
C LEU A 42 1.84 2.04 -18.23
N VAL A 43 2.98 2.16 -17.55
CA VAL A 43 4.30 1.98 -18.17
C VAL A 43 4.73 0.52 -18.14
N ALA A 44 4.65 -0.11 -16.98
CA ALA A 44 5.01 -1.51 -16.76
C ALA A 44 4.13 -2.13 -15.68
N SER A 45 4.03 -3.46 -15.68
CA SER A 45 3.19 -4.22 -14.77
C SER A 45 3.87 -5.54 -14.33
N ASP A 46 3.15 -6.37 -13.59
CA ASP A 46 3.54 -7.75 -13.27
C ASP A 46 3.74 -8.61 -14.54
N GLU A 47 3.06 -8.28 -15.63
CA GLU A 47 3.28 -8.92 -16.95
C GLU A 47 4.68 -8.63 -17.52
N ASP A 48 5.28 -7.49 -17.13
CA ASP A 48 6.69 -7.14 -17.45
C ASP A 48 7.67 -7.72 -16.42
N GLY A 49 7.18 -8.42 -15.40
CA GLY A 49 7.98 -9.06 -14.37
C GLY A 49 8.18 -8.24 -13.09
N LEU A 50 7.40 -7.17 -12.86
CA LEU A 50 7.41 -6.47 -11.56
C LEU A 50 6.80 -7.35 -10.48
N GLU A 51 7.42 -7.35 -9.29
CA GLU A 51 6.94 -8.12 -8.14
C GLU A 51 6.49 -7.25 -6.97
N PHE A 52 7.33 -6.28 -6.55
CA PHE A 52 7.04 -5.41 -5.42
C PHE A 52 7.82 -4.10 -5.51
N PRO A 53 7.53 -3.25 -6.50
CA PRO A 53 8.30 -2.03 -6.74
C PRO A 53 8.11 -1.02 -5.61
N ARG A 54 9.22 -0.42 -5.13
CA ARG A 54 9.24 0.44 -3.95
C ARG A 54 9.72 1.86 -4.24
N SER A 55 10.64 2.03 -5.17
CA SER A 55 11.20 3.34 -5.52
C SER A 55 11.60 3.39 -6.98
N ILE A 56 11.68 4.59 -7.53
CA ILE A 56 12.08 4.85 -8.91
C ILE A 56 12.85 6.17 -8.98
N VAL A 57 13.94 6.19 -9.77
CA VAL A 57 14.68 7.42 -10.10
C VAL A 57 15.11 7.39 -11.55
N GLN A 58 15.16 8.57 -12.20
CA GLN A 58 15.72 8.69 -13.54
C GLN A 58 17.24 8.68 -13.49
N ILE A 59 17.89 7.97 -14.43
CA ILE A 59 19.34 7.96 -14.58
C ILE A 59 19.79 9.30 -15.16
N PRO A 60 20.72 10.04 -14.52
CA PRO A 60 21.13 11.35 -14.98
C PRO A 60 21.68 11.35 -16.40
N GLY A 61 21.10 12.18 -17.26
CA GLY A 61 21.48 12.30 -18.69
C GLY A 61 20.85 11.24 -19.61
N HIS A 62 19.99 10.37 -19.07
CA HIS A 62 19.31 9.34 -19.84
C HIS A 62 17.79 9.41 -19.64
N GLU A 63 17.03 8.87 -20.60
CA GLU A 63 15.60 8.65 -20.45
C GLU A 63 15.26 7.30 -19.80
N LEU A 64 16.25 6.66 -19.22
CA LEU A 64 16.16 5.39 -18.50
C LEU A 64 15.96 5.66 -17.01
N PHE A 65 15.37 4.67 -16.32
CA PHE A 65 15.13 4.74 -14.88
C PHE A 65 15.71 3.53 -14.17
N VAL A 66 16.02 3.69 -12.90
CA VAL A 66 16.26 2.58 -11.98
C VAL A 66 15.04 2.39 -11.11
N VAL A 67 14.63 1.16 -10.92
CA VAL A 67 13.52 0.75 -10.04
C VAL A 67 14.06 -0.20 -8.98
N ALA A 68 13.76 0.10 -7.71
CA ALA A 68 13.97 -0.85 -6.63
C ALA A 68 12.73 -1.74 -6.53
N ASP A 69 12.88 -3.00 -6.90
CA ASP A 69 11.86 -4.03 -6.78
C ASP A 69 12.23 -4.96 -5.61
N MET A 70 11.46 -4.89 -4.53
CA MET A 70 11.77 -5.63 -3.30
C MET A 70 11.52 -7.14 -3.44
N GLY A 71 10.81 -7.60 -4.48
CA GLY A 71 10.51 -9.02 -4.69
C GLY A 71 9.61 -9.64 -3.61
N GLY A 72 8.85 -8.81 -2.89
CA GLY A 72 8.02 -9.21 -1.76
C GLY A 72 8.76 -9.22 -0.41
N TRP A 73 8.17 -9.90 0.57
CA TRP A 73 8.71 -9.96 1.92
C TRP A 73 9.62 -11.18 2.16
N ASN A 74 10.01 -11.89 1.11
CA ASN A 74 10.98 -12.95 1.19
C ASN A 74 12.41 -12.39 1.14
N ARG A 75 13.29 -12.96 1.97
CA ARG A 75 14.67 -12.53 2.06
C ARG A 75 15.41 -12.78 0.75
N ALA A 76 16.25 -11.84 0.32
CA ALA A 76 17.14 -11.93 -0.83
C ALA A 76 16.46 -12.10 -2.21
N ASN A 77 15.16 -11.82 -2.34
CA ASN A 77 14.47 -11.79 -3.63
C ASN A 77 14.50 -10.41 -4.30
N GLY A 78 15.01 -9.40 -3.59
CA GLY A 78 15.03 -8.04 -4.09
C GLY A 78 16.02 -7.83 -5.22
N ARG A 79 15.71 -6.87 -6.08
CA ARG A 79 16.49 -6.54 -7.27
C ARG A 79 16.40 -5.06 -7.61
N LEU A 80 17.38 -4.58 -8.33
CA LEU A 80 17.35 -3.30 -9.03
C LEU A 80 17.16 -3.57 -10.51
N LEU A 81 16.19 -2.89 -11.10
CA LEU A 81 15.83 -3.02 -12.51
C LEU A 81 16.15 -1.72 -13.25
N VAL A 82 16.62 -1.82 -14.49
CA VAL A 82 16.67 -0.70 -15.43
C VAL A 82 15.40 -0.73 -16.26
N LEU A 83 14.66 0.38 -16.25
CA LEU A 83 13.47 0.59 -17.06
C LEU A 83 13.81 1.43 -18.29
N ASP A 84 13.55 0.88 -19.48
CA ASP A 84 13.54 1.61 -20.75
C ASP A 84 12.08 1.83 -21.19
N PRO A 85 11.54 3.04 -21.02
CA PRO A 85 10.15 3.32 -21.38
C PRO A 85 9.89 3.30 -22.90
N LYS A 86 10.93 3.35 -23.71
CA LYS A 86 10.84 3.29 -25.18
C LYS A 86 10.86 1.88 -25.74
N ALA A 87 11.30 0.92 -24.95
CA ALA A 87 11.29 -0.47 -25.36
C ALA A 87 9.86 -1.00 -25.55
N ALA A 88 9.72 -2.05 -26.33
CA ALA A 88 8.44 -2.72 -26.51
C ALA A 88 7.88 -3.24 -25.18
N GLU A 89 6.57 -3.33 -25.06
CA GLU A 89 5.88 -3.95 -23.92
C GLU A 89 6.42 -5.38 -23.70
N GLY A 90 6.61 -5.77 -22.44
CA GLY A 90 7.25 -7.02 -22.06
C GLY A 90 8.80 -7.03 -22.16
N LYS A 91 9.42 -5.93 -22.65
CA LYS A 91 10.88 -5.79 -22.76
C LYS A 91 11.42 -4.52 -22.11
N ARG A 92 10.56 -3.79 -21.36
CA ARG A 92 10.94 -2.52 -20.75
C ARG A 92 11.83 -2.66 -19.54
N LEU A 93 11.80 -3.79 -18.85
CA LEU A 93 12.56 -4.02 -17.63
C LEU A 93 13.73 -4.98 -17.88
N LYS A 94 14.89 -4.62 -17.36
CA LYS A 94 16.09 -5.43 -17.37
C LYS A 94 16.68 -5.48 -15.97
N GLU A 95 17.02 -6.67 -15.48
CA GLU A 95 17.71 -6.82 -14.20
C GLU A 95 19.13 -6.24 -14.28
N ALA A 96 19.45 -5.39 -13.30
CA ALA A 96 20.79 -4.83 -13.11
C ALA A 96 21.51 -5.52 -11.96
N ILE A 97 20.85 -5.62 -10.79
CA ILE A 97 21.39 -6.26 -9.59
C ILE A 97 20.29 -7.11 -8.98
N THR A 98 20.56 -8.38 -8.69
CA THR A 98 19.60 -9.33 -8.09
C THR A 98 20.03 -9.76 -6.67
N ASN A 99 19.25 -10.58 -5.99
CA ASN A 99 19.56 -11.14 -4.67
C ASN A 99 19.95 -10.08 -3.63
N LEU A 100 19.18 -8.98 -3.58
CA LEU A 100 19.32 -7.94 -2.57
C LEU A 100 18.32 -8.18 -1.44
N GLU A 101 18.75 -7.88 -0.20
CA GLU A 101 17.87 -7.95 0.96
C GLU A 101 17.07 -6.64 1.10
N TYR A 102 15.80 -6.68 0.72
CA TYR A 102 14.86 -5.56 0.86
C TYR A 102 15.37 -4.22 0.29
N PRO A 103 15.70 -4.13 -1.00
CA PRO A 103 16.03 -2.85 -1.61
C PRO A 103 14.80 -1.93 -1.54
N PHE A 104 15.01 -0.67 -1.13
CA PHE A 104 13.93 0.29 -1.00
C PHE A 104 14.29 1.67 -1.54
N GLY A 105 15.15 2.40 -0.85
CA GLY A 105 15.49 3.78 -1.20
C GLY A 105 16.35 3.86 -2.44
N LEU A 106 16.01 4.80 -3.32
CA LEU A 106 16.82 5.22 -4.45
C LEU A 106 16.97 6.74 -4.43
N ALA A 107 18.15 7.25 -4.73
CA ALA A 107 18.41 8.66 -4.88
C ALA A 107 19.54 8.91 -5.90
N ILE A 108 19.57 10.10 -6.47
CA ILE A 108 20.73 10.59 -7.22
C ILE A 108 21.62 11.37 -6.26
N GLY A 109 22.86 10.93 -6.14
CA GLY A 109 23.84 11.58 -5.27
C GLY A 109 24.41 12.87 -5.87
N PRO A 110 25.18 13.65 -5.07
CA PRO A 110 25.83 14.86 -5.52
C PRO A 110 26.87 14.62 -6.63
N ASP A 111 27.39 13.39 -6.72
CA ASP A 111 28.27 12.91 -7.80
C ASP A 111 27.52 12.44 -9.05
N ARG A 112 26.20 12.64 -9.09
CA ARG A 112 25.30 12.24 -10.17
C ARG A 112 25.24 10.70 -10.41
N LYS A 113 25.73 9.89 -9.47
CA LYS A 113 25.56 8.43 -9.50
C LYS A 113 24.21 8.04 -8.90
N VAL A 114 23.76 6.84 -9.23
CA VAL A 114 22.58 6.22 -8.60
C VAL A 114 23.00 5.59 -7.29
N TYR A 115 22.29 5.95 -6.23
CA TYR A 115 22.43 5.36 -4.88
C TYR A 115 21.21 4.51 -4.57
N ALA A 116 21.43 3.39 -3.93
CA ALA A 116 20.38 2.47 -3.50
C ALA A 116 20.63 2.03 -2.04
N SER A 117 19.54 1.72 -1.33
CA SER A 117 19.60 1.11 -0.01
C SER A 117 19.09 -0.33 -0.03
N THR A 118 19.66 -1.14 0.87
CA THR A 118 19.06 -2.38 1.36
C THR A 118 18.67 -2.22 2.84
N ALA A 119 18.25 -3.30 3.49
CA ALA A 119 17.96 -3.25 4.93
C ALA A 119 19.16 -2.81 5.79
N GLU A 120 20.40 -3.08 5.35
CA GLU A 120 21.60 -2.92 6.19
C GLU A 120 22.69 -2.02 5.61
N MET A 121 22.53 -1.54 4.35
CA MET A 121 23.56 -0.70 3.72
C MET A 121 22.96 0.31 2.74
N ILE A 122 23.78 1.34 2.44
CA ILE A 122 23.58 2.25 1.31
C ILE A 122 24.82 2.13 0.42
N PHE A 123 24.61 1.98 -0.89
CA PHE A 123 25.67 1.88 -1.90
C PHE A 123 25.31 2.71 -3.14
N ARG A 124 26.30 3.05 -3.92
CA ARG A 124 26.10 3.63 -5.25
C ARG A 124 26.64 2.66 -6.31
N PHE A 125 26.17 2.79 -7.53
CA PHE A 125 26.55 1.92 -8.63
C PHE A 125 26.31 2.56 -9.99
N ASP A 126 26.85 1.95 -11.04
CA ASP A 126 26.55 2.31 -12.43
C ASP A 126 25.52 1.32 -13.00
N PRO A 127 24.26 1.73 -13.19
CA PRO A 127 23.21 0.85 -13.70
C PRO A 127 23.39 0.48 -15.17
N LEU A 128 24.25 1.18 -15.93
CA LEU A 128 24.45 0.98 -17.36
C LEU A 128 25.75 0.23 -17.67
N ALA A 129 26.53 -0.11 -16.67
CA ALA A 129 27.73 -0.95 -16.83
C ALA A 129 27.39 -2.33 -17.40
N ALA A 130 28.34 -2.97 -18.04
CA ALA A 130 28.18 -4.37 -18.50
C ALA A 130 27.92 -5.34 -17.31
N ASP A 131 28.53 -5.08 -16.17
CA ASP A 131 28.27 -5.72 -14.88
C ASP A 131 27.94 -4.66 -13.82
N PRO A 132 26.67 -4.26 -13.65
CA PRO A 132 26.29 -3.25 -12.66
C PRO A 132 26.64 -3.69 -11.22
N ARG A 133 26.57 -4.98 -10.91
CA ARG A 133 26.93 -5.51 -9.58
C ARG A 133 28.41 -5.28 -9.26
N GLY A 134 29.27 -5.47 -10.22
CA GLY A 134 30.72 -5.24 -10.07
C GLY A 134 31.09 -3.77 -9.84
N THR A 135 30.18 -2.84 -10.12
CA THR A 135 30.37 -1.40 -9.86
C THR A 135 29.86 -0.93 -8.51
N MET A 136 29.33 -1.83 -7.66
CA MET A 136 28.80 -1.45 -6.36
C MET A 136 29.88 -0.89 -5.43
N GLU A 137 29.65 0.31 -4.95
CA GLU A 137 30.50 1.03 -4.00
C GLU A 137 29.69 1.25 -2.70
N VAL A 138 30.01 0.51 -1.64
CA VAL A 138 29.33 0.66 -0.35
C VAL A 138 29.73 2.00 0.31
N ILE A 139 28.73 2.74 0.79
CA ILE A 139 28.91 4.09 1.37
C ILE A 139 28.56 4.10 2.86
N VAL A 140 27.53 3.34 3.25
CA VAL A 140 27.12 3.13 4.64
C VAL A 140 26.85 1.66 4.84
N GLN A 141 27.31 1.07 5.94
CA GLN A 141 27.10 -0.33 6.28
C GLN A 141 26.66 -0.52 7.73
N GLY A 142 26.13 -1.70 8.05
CA GLY A 142 25.72 -2.04 9.41
C GLY A 142 24.51 -1.22 9.92
N LEU A 143 23.62 -0.81 9.05
CA LEU A 143 22.32 -0.26 9.47
C LEU A 143 21.50 -1.38 10.12
N PRO A 144 20.65 -1.06 11.12
CA PRO A 144 19.79 -2.06 11.75
C PRO A 144 18.83 -2.71 10.75
N GLY A 145 19.05 -3.98 10.43
CA GLY A 145 18.25 -4.79 9.53
C GLY A 145 17.06 -5.46 10.23
N ARG A 146 16.66 -6.63 9.73
CA ARG A 146 15.54 -7.42 10.33
C ARG A 146 15.93 -8.08 11.64
N ARG A 147 17.16 -8.56 11.75
CA ARG A 147 17.68 -9.20 12.98
C ARG A 147 18.54 -8.19 13.72
N ILE A 148 18.13 -7.87 14.92
CA ILE A 148 18.82 -6.87 15.75
C ILE A 148 18.88 -7.33 17.20
N THR A 149 19.83 -6.77 17.92
CA THR A 149 19.89 -6.88 19.39
C THR A 149 19.68 -5.48 19.96
N LEU A 150 18.69 -5.34 20.83
CA LEU A 150 18.38 -4.08 21.51
C LEU A 150 19.44 -3.76 22.58
N PRO A 151 19.55 -2.49 23.03
CA PRO A 151 20.50 -2.09 24.06
C PRO A 151 20.40 -2.87 25.37
N ASP A 152 19.23 -3.41 25.71
CA ASP A 152 19.01 -4.25 26.89
C ASP A 152 19.35 -5.72 26.68
N GLY A 153 19.90 -6.09 25.52
CA GLY A 153 20.27 -7.45 25.17
C GLY A 153 19.14 -8.28 24.55
N THR A 154 17.93 -7.73 24.42
CA THR A 154 16.80 -8.43 23.78
C THR A 154 17.08 -8.66 22.31
N LYS A 155 17.02 -9.92 21.86
CA LYS A 155 17.21 -10.29 20.47
C LYS A 155 15.87 -10.26 19.73
N ILE A 156 15.79 -9.47 18.67
CA ILE A 156 14.64 -9.37 17.77
C ILE A 156 14.96 -10.17 16.51
N ALA A 157 14.24 -11.24 16.31
CA ALA A 157 14.42 -12.09 15.13
C ALA A 157 13.90 -11.45 13.85
N GLU A 158 12.88 -10.58 13.98
CA GLU A 158 12.22 -9.94 12.86
C GLU A 158 11.72 -8.53 13.22
N SER A 159 12.52 -7.53 12.89
CA SER A 159 12.14 -6.12 13.04
C SER A 159 11.10 -5.72 12.01
N SER A 160 9.99 -5.12 12.45
CA SER A 160 8.87 -4.77 11.60
C SER A 160 9.20 -3.67 10.58
N HIS A 161 10.08 -2.72 10.93
CA HIS A 161 10.37 -1.55 10.10
C HIS A 161 11.86 -1.49 9.70
N SER A 162 12.32 -2.55 9.05
CA SER A 162 13.72 -2.71 8.62
C SER A 162 14.06 -2.03 7.29
N LEU A 163 13.05 -1.57 6.51
CA LEU A 163 13.27 -0.91 5.23
C LEU A 163 13.96 0.45 5.45
N LYS A 164 14.83 0.82 4.50
CA LYS A 164 15.60 2.06 4.55
C LYS A 164 15.24 2.96 3.39
N HIS A 165 14.64 4.10 3.71
CA HIS A 165 14.57 5.24 2.81
C HIS A 165 15.63 6.26 3.20
N PHE A 166 16.21 6.94 2.24
CA PHE A 166 17.21 7.97 2.50
C PHE A 166 17.11 9.09 1.46
N ILE A 167 17.57 10.26 1.87
CA ILE A 167 17.63 11.43 1.00
C ILE A 167 18.98 12.15 1.20
N PHE A 168 19.35 12.95 0.21
CA PHE A 168 20.46 13.90 0.30
C PHE A 168 19.94 15.31 0.55
N ASP A 169 20.67 16.09 1.32
CA ASP A 169 20.54 17.55 1.28
C ASP A 169 21.54 18.16 0.30
N ARG A 170 21.47 19.49 0.11
CA ARG A 170 22.37 20.22 -0.80
C ARG A 170 23.86 20.22 -0.39
N LEU A 171 24.17 19.83 0.83
CA LEU A 171 25.54 19.62 1.31
C LEU A 171 26.05 18.19 1.11
N GLY A 172 25.24 17.34 0.50
CA GLY A 172 25.55 15.92 0.26
C GLY A 172 25.45 15.03 1.50
N ARG A 173 24.86 15.52 2.62
CA ARG A 173 24.63 14.68 3.79
C ARG A 173 23.49 13.70 3.49
N ILE A 174 23.63 12.49 4.01
CA ILE A 174 22.59 11.45 3.93
C ILE A 174 21.76 11.48 5.20
N PHE A 175 20.43 11.56 5.04
CA PHE A 175 19.48 11.32 6.12
C PHE A 175 18.77 10.02 5.83
N VAL A 176 18.86 9.04 6.75
CA VAL A 176 18.26 7.72 6.57
C VAL A 176 17.33 7.40 7.74
N ASN A 177 16.15 6.86 7.43
CA ASN A 177 15.27 6.36 8.48
C ASN A 177 15.81 5.07 9.08
N VAL A 178 15.70 4.96 10.38
CA VAL A 178 15.90 3.72 11.12
C VAL A 178 14.62 3.45 11.90
N GLY A 179 13.74 2.65 11.32
CA GLY A 179 12.42 2.40 11.88
C GLY A 179 12.45 1.61 13.18
N SER A 180 11.36 1.61 13.92
CA SER A 180 11.19 0.83 15.15
C SER A 180 11.13 -0.67 14.85
N HIS A 181 11.43 -1.50 15.85
CA HIS A 181 11.34 -2.95 15.69
C HIS A 181 9.89 -3.49 15.76
N SER A 182 8.97 -2.72 16.35
CA SER A 182 7.57 -3.10 16.56
C SER A 182 6.66 -1.88 16.49
N ASP A 183 5.35 -2.09 16.62
CA ASP A 183 4.36 -1.02 16.69
C ASP A 183 4.54 -0.14 17.93
N ASP A 184 4.66 -0.75 19.08
CA ASP A 184 4.49 -0.13 20.41
C ASP A 184 5.71 -0.20 21.33
N CYS A 185 6.78 -0.88 20.90
CA CYS A 185 7.97 -1.15 21.74
C CYS A 185 7.73 -1.99 23.01
N ILE A 186 6.61 -2.70 23.10
CA ILE A 186 6.30 -3.50 24.27
C ILE A 186 7.00 -4.87 24.14
N THR A 187 8.10 -5.04 24.89
CA THR A 187 8.83 -6.31 24.96
C THR A 187 8.54 -7.08 26.25
N ARG A 188 7.93 -6.42 27.25
CA ARG A 188 7.58 -7.00 28.57
C ARG A 188 6.52 -6.16 29.28
N THR A 189 5.76 -6.81 30.16
CA THR A 189 4.77 -6.16 31.02
C THR A 189 5.05 -6.49 32.50
N PRO A 190 4.80 -5.59 33.45
CA PRO A 190 4.37 -4.20 33.26
C PRO A 190 5.45 -3.30 32.67
N ILE A 191 5.05 -2.24 31.96
CA ILE A 191 5.96 -1.27 31.36
C ILE A 191 6.34 -0.23 32.43
N THR A 192 7.53 -0.37 33.00
CA THR A 192 8.05 0.53 34.07
C THR A 192 9.31 1.26 33.63
N ARG A 193 9.86 0.96 32.47
CA ARG A 193 11.10 1.53 31.94
C ARG A 193 10.90 2.11 30.55
N PRO A 194 11.72 3.08 30.14
CA PRO A 194 11.74 3.56 28.78
C PRO A 194 11.92 2.45 27.74
N CYS A 195 11.48 2.72 26.52
CA CYS A 195 11.64 1.85 25.37
C CYS A 195 13.13 1.62 25.05
N SER A 196 13.64 0.44 25.27
CA SER A 196 15.07 0.16 25.05
C SER A 196 15.48 0.35 23.57
N ALA A 197 14.58 0.16 22.64
CA ALA A 197 14.82 0.40 21.22
C ALA A 197 15.07 1.88 20.88
N GLY A 198 14.48 2.80 21.66
CA GLY A 198 14.67 4.25 21.51
C GLY A 198 15.89 4.79 22.27
N GLU A 199 16.57 3.94 23.04
CA GLU A 199 17.67 4.32 23.90
C GLU A 199 19.05 4.10 23.26
N GLY A 200 20.07 4.56 23.98
CA GLY A 200 21.45 4.39 23.56
C GLY A 200 21.94 5.38 22.51
N PRO A 201 23.18 5.21 22.04
CA PRO A 201 23.82 6.13 21.11
C PRO A 201 23.26 6.01 19.69
N TRP A 202 22.71 4.85 19.34
CA TRP A 202 22.21 4.54 17.99
C TRP A 202 20.80 3.93 18.08
N PRO A 203 19.79 4.73 18.50
CA PRO A 203 18.45 4.23 18.72
C PRO A 203 17.75 3.89 17.40
N LEU A 204 16.84 2.94 17.48
CA LEU A 204 15.78 2.76 16.48
C LEU A 204 14.76 3.91 16.58
N ALA A 205 13.76 3.89 15.70
CA ALA A 205 12.71 4.92 15.64
C ALA A 205 13.31 6.34 15.54
N SER A 206 14.24 6.51 14.60
CA SER A 206 15.03 7.74 14.48
C SER A 206 15.47 8.02 13.05
N ILE A 207 15.93 9.23 12.81
CA ILE A 207 16.65 9.62 11.59
C ILE A 207 18.13 9.73 11.92
N TRP A 208 18.94 8.96 11.22
CA TRP A 208 20.40 9.07 11.30
C TRP A 208 20.92 9.94 10.18
N MET A 209 21.85 10.82 10.50
CA MET A 209 22.51 11.68 9.52
C MET A 209 23.97 11.27 9.37
N PHE A 210 24.41 11.04 8.13
CA PHE A 210 25.81 10.80 7.79
C PHE A 210 26.35 12.01 7.05
N THR A 211 27.57 12.45 7.45
CA THR A 211 28.21 13.62 6.86
C THR A 211 29.38 13.18 5.98
N PRO A 212 29.39 13.54 4.69
CA PRO A 212 30.54 13.29 3.84
C PRO A 212 31.74 14.17 4.24
N PRO A 213 32.96 13.76 3.86
CA PRO A 213 34.14 14.64 4.00
C PRO A 213 34.02 15.90 3.13
N ALA A 214 34.99 16.80 3.27
CA ALA A 214 35.07 17.98 2.43
C ALA A 214 35.03 17.60 0.94
N GLY A 215 34.16 18.27 0.17
CA GLY A 215 33.87 17.93 -1.22
C GLY A 215 32.55 17.23 -1.44
N GLY A 216 31.83 16.85 -0.36
CA GLY A 216 30.43 16.37 -0.45
C GLY A 216 30.25 14.93 -0.97
N ILE A 217 31.32 14.19 -1.23
CA ILE A 217 31.27 12.83 -1.78
C ILE A 217 31.75 11.83 -0.74
N PHE A 218 30.96 10.79 -0.47
CA PHE A 218 31.30 9.75 0.45
C PHE A 218 32.40 8.83 -0.08
N PRO A 219 33.35 8.39 0.79
CA PRO A 219 34.35 7.38 0.42
C PRO A 219 33.68 6.02 0.23
N VAL A 220 34.33 5.16 -0.55
CA VAL A 220 33.96 3.76 -0.70
C VAL A 220 34.47 3.00 0.50
N LEU A 221 33.58 2.27 1.18
CA LEU A 221 33.91 1.43 2.33
C LEU A 221 34.29 0.02 1.92
N LYS A 222 35.33 -0.52 2.56
CA LYS A 222 35.65 -1.95 2.52
C LYS A 222 34.98 -2.67 3.72
N PRO A 223 34.85 -3.99 3.69
CA PRO A 223 34.39 -4.74 4.84
C PRO A 223 35.27 -4.45 6.06
N GLY A 224 34.64 -4.03 7.16
CA GLY A 224 35.33 -3.66 8.41
C GLY A 224 35.71 -2.19 8.54
N ASP A 225 35.61 -1.39 7.50
CA ASP A 225 35.82 0.06 7.61
C ASP A 225 34.77 0.69 8.52
N ALA A 226 35.16 1.77 9.20
CA ALA A 226 34.22 2.59 9.96
C ALA A 226 33.29 3.36 9.00
N ASN A 227 32.04 3.49 9.39
CA ASN A 227 31.11 4.39 8.67
C ASN A 227 31.59 5.85 8.70
N PRO A 228 31.18 6.68 7.72
CA PRO A 228 31.36 8.12 7.78
C PRO A 228 30.81 8.70 9.09
N PRO A 229 31.28 9.90 9.51
CA PRO A 229 30.77 10.57 10.69
C PRO A 229 29.24 10.60 10.67
N ARG A 230 28.63 10.13 11.77
CA ARG A 230 27.18 10.02 11.88
C ARG A 230 26.69 10.59 13.21
N GLU A 231 25.47 11.08 13.18
CA GLU A 231 24.77 11.54 14.37
C GLU A 231 23.27 11.24 14.28
N ILE A 232 22.60 11.26 15.41
CA ILE A 232 21.14 11.12 15.47
C ILE A 232 20.55 12.50 15.24
N TYR A 233 19.84 12.64 14.11
CA TYR A 233 19.22 13.92 13.78
C TYR A 233 17.91 14.13 14.55
N ALA A 234 17.03 13.12 14.58
CA ALA A 234 15.75 13.15 15.28
C ALA A 234 15.43 11.78 15.88
N ARG A 235 14.60 11.73 16.94
CA ARG A 235 14.17 10.51 17.65
C ARG A 235 12.67 10.44 17.79
N GLY A 236 12.15 9.26 18.18
CA GLY A 236 10.73 9.07 18.46
C GLY A 236 9.87 9.09 17.21
N LEU A 237 10.37 8.54 16.12
CA LEU A 237 9.73 8.42 14.82
C LEU A 237 9.59 6.93 14.46
N ARG A 238 8.38 6.38 14.57
CA ARG A 238 8.16 4.93 14.44
C ARG A 238 8.62 4.37 13.11
N ASN A 239 8.19 4.98 11.99
CA ASN A 239 8.54 4.50 10.65
C ASN A 239 8.49 5.64 9.62
N SER A 240 9.60 6.31 9.42
CA SER A 240 9.75 7.52 8.60
C SER A 240 10.07 7.20 7.14
N MET A 241 9.11 6.67 6.38
CA MET A 241 9.36 6.27 5.00
C MET A 241 9.24 7.42 4.00
N ALA A 242 8.51 8.49 4.33
CA ALA A 242 8.36 9.68 3.51
C ALA A 242 9.25 10.80 4.04
N LEU A 243 10.24 11.19 3.28
CA LEU A 243 11.20 12.26 3.64
C LEU A 243 11.34 13.25 2.47
N ALA A 244 11.32 14.54 2.76
CA ALA A 244 11.64 15.58 1.78
C ALA A 244 12.36 16.76 2.43
N VAL A 245 13.39 17.28 1.75
CA VAL A 245 14.06 18.54 2.12
C VAL A 245 13.76 19.61 1.08
N HIS A 246 13.50 20.80 1.54
CA HIS A 246 13.44 21.95 0.64
C HIS A 246 14.81 22.14 -0.06
N PRO A 247 14.90 22.55 -1.35
CA PRO A 247 16.17 22.68 -2.07
C PRO A 247 17.22 23.58 -1.39
N ARG A 248 16.77 24.52 -0.55
CA ARG A 248 17.66 25.38 0.25
C ARG A 248 18.04 24.83 1.61
N PHE A 249 17.46 23.71 2.07
CA PHE A 249 17.88 23.08 3.33
C PHE A 249 19.36 22.67 3.22
N PRO A 250 20.24 22.92 4.21
CA PRO A 250 19.94 23.28 5.60
C PRO A 250 20.06 24.76 5.92
N ASP A 251 19.82 25.69 4.98
CA ASP A 251 19.76 27.10 5.36
C ASP A 251 18.70 27.28 6.48
N PRO A 252 18.92 28.18 7.43
CA PRO A 252 17.99 28.40 8.53
C PRO A 252 16.58 28.72 8.04
N GLY A 253 15.60 28.07 8.65
CA GLY A 253 14.19 28.28 8.36
C GLY A 253 13.63 27.45 7.22
N TYR A 254 14.45 26.74 6.42
CA TYR A 254 13.95 25.88 5.35
C TYR A 254 13.58 24.49 5.81
N ALA A 255 12.54 23.93 5.22
CA ALA A 255 11.89 22.70 5.69
C ALA A 255 12.72 21.44 5.44
N PHE A 256 12.76 20.59 6.45
CA PHE A 256 13.00 19.18 6.38
C PHE A 256 11.72 18.48 6.89
N LEU A 257 10.97 17.87 6.01
CA LEU A 257 9.69 17.24 6.33
C LEU A 257 9.80 15.72 6.35
N GLN A 258 9.00 15.14 7.23
CA GLN A 258 8.87 13.68 7.39
C GLN A 258 7.38 13.34 7.53
N GLY A 259 6.94 12.31 6.79
CA GLY A 259 5.65 11.68 6.97
C GLY A 259 5.79 10.48 7.90
N GLU A 260 5.08 10.51 9.04
CA GLU A 260 5.10 9.46 10.03
C GLU A 260 4.07 8.38 9.72
N ASN A 261 4.51 7.12 9.76
CA ASN A 261 3.61 5.98 9.87
C ASN A 261 3.45 5.69 11.37
N GLY A 262 2.40 6.24 11.96
CA GLY A 262 2.09 6.20 13.38
C GLY A 262 1.70 4.80 13.88
N ARG A 263 1.18 4.75 15.11
CA ARG A 263 0.75 3.52 15.79
C ARG A 263 -0.43 2.84 15.06
N ASP A 264 -0.42 1.51 15.03
CA ASP A 264 -1.53 0.69 14.50
C ASP A 264 -2.63 0.47 15.56
N LEU A 265 -3.21 1.58 16.06
CA LEU A 265 -4.34 1.49 16.99
C LEU A 265 -5.58 0.90 16.31
N GLN A 266 -6.48 0.32 17.13
CA GLN A 266 -7.68 -0.37 16.62
C GLN A 266 -8.71 0.56 16.01
N ASP A 267 -8.79 1.80 16.50
CA ASP A 267 -9.69 2.81 15.95
C ASP A 267 -9.23 3.17 14.54
N ILE A 268 -10.10 2.96 13.54
CA ILE A 268 -9.78 3.24 12.13
C ILE A 268 -9.60 4.73 11.84
N PHE A 269 -9.93 5.60 12.79
CA PHE A 269 -9.78 7.05 12.71
C PHE A 269 -8.77 7.60 13.72
N LYS A 270 -7.99 6.73 14.39
CA LYS A 270 -6.92 7.08 15.34
C LYS A 270 -5.77 6.07 15.31
N PRO A 271 -4.54 6.53 15.49
CA PRO A 271 -4.11 7.92 15.51
C PRO A 271 -4.15 8.51 14.09
N ASN A 272 -4.08 9.84 13.97
CA ASN A 272 -3.72 10.45 12.71
C ASN A 272 -2.27 10.08 12.36
N GLU A 273 -1.96 10.03 11.05
CA GLU A 273 -0.58 10.11 10.62
C GLU A 273 -0.11 11.57 10.68
N GLU A 274 1.20 11.81 10.54
CA GLU A 274 1.77 13.11 10.83
C GLU A 274 2.66 13.62 9.69
N ILE A 275 2.66 14.95 9.50
CA ILE A 275 3.73 15.66 8.84
C ILE A 275 4.57 16.31 9.92
N ASN A 276 5.78 15.83 10.10
CA ASN A 276 6.73 16.38 11.05
C ASN A 276 7.69 17.34 10.35
N ALA A 277 7.91 18.53 10.95
CA ALA A 277 8.99 19.44 10.59
C ALA A 277 10.21 19.07 11.46
N LEU A 278 11.18 18.40 10.83
CA LEU A 278 12.30 17.84 11.59
C LEU A 278 13.30 18.91 12.04
N GLU A 279 13.61 18.89 13.32
CA GLU A 279 14.64 19.71 13.97
C GLU A 279 15.67 18.81 14.64
N LYS A 280 16.94 19.17 14.51
CA LYS A 280 18.03 18.41 15.12
C LYS A 280 17.90 18.33 16.64
N GLY A 281 18.02 17.09 17.16
CA GLY A 281 17.99 16.81 18.59
C GLY A 281 16.60 16.69 19.22
N LYS A 282 15.51 16.85 18.45
CA LYS A 282 14.15 16.74 18.95
C LYS A 282 13.64 15.29 18.96
N HIS A 283 12.67 15.06 19.85
CA HIS A 283 11.92 13.81 19.98
C HIS A 283 10.50 14.01 19.50
N TYR A 284 9.98 13.11 18.64
CA TYR A 284 8.68 13.23 17.95
C TYR A 284 7.60 12.29 18.51
N GLY A 285 7.78 11.76 19.72
CA GLY A 285 6.74 11.12 20.51
C GLY A 285 6.84 9.61 20.62
N TRP A 286 7.03 8.88 19.55
CA TRP A 286 6.99 7.40 19.59
C TRP A 286 7.99 6.82 20.61
N PRO A 287 7.59 5.83 21.41
CA PRO A 287 6.26 5.21 21.55
C PRO A 287 5.35 5.89 22.57
N TYR A 288 5.78 6.98 23.17
CA TYR A 288 5.18 7.61 24.36
C TYR A 288 3.99 8.52 24.05
N CYS A 289 4.03 9.18 22.90
CA CYS A 289 3.03 10.15 22.46
C CYS A 289 2.63 9.89 21.01
N TYR A 290 1.41 10.28 20.67
CA TYR A 290 0.90 10.30 19.29
C TYR A 290 -0.01 11.50 19.08
N ASP A 291 -0.44 11.76 17.85
CA ASP A 291 -1.13 13.00 17.48
C ASP A 291 -0.34 14.24 17.96
N LEU A 292 -0.99 15.27 18.48
CA LEU A 292 -0.28 16.48 18.92
C LEU A 292 0.41 16.33 20.29
N SER A 293 -0.20 15.61 21.23
CA SER A 293 0.33 15.44 22.58
C SER A 293 -0.35 14.33 23.36
N THR A 294 -1.07 13.46 22.70
CA THR A 294 -1.80 12.37 23.37
C THR A 294 -0.82 11.34 23.92
N ALA A 295 -0.89 11.10 25.21
CA ALA A 295 -0.02 10.12 25.88
C ALA A 295 -0.47 8.69 25.57
N SER A 296 0.46 7.83 25.15
CA SER A 296 0.21 6.38 24.98
C SER A 296 -0.15 5.75 26.32
N PRO A 297 -1.32 5.10 26.42
CA PRO A 297 -1.82 4.61 27.72
C PRO A 297 -0.92 3.55 28.35
N GLU A 298 -0.19 2.79 27.55
CA GLU A 298 0.74 1.75 27.97
C GLU A 298 1.96 2.32 28.73
N PHE A 299 2.37 3.55 28.42
CA PHE A 299 3.56 4.21 28.97
C PHE A 299 3.27 5.20 30.09
N LYS A 300 2.08 5.18 30.70
CA LYS A 300 1.70 6.11 31.77
C LYS A 300 2.72 6.17 32.91
N ALA A 301 3.23 5.04 33.37
CA ALA A 301 4.21 4.98 34.45
C ALA A 301 5.55 5.64 34.05
N VAL A 302 6.01 5.45 32.82
CA VAL A 302 7.23 6.06 32.27
C VAL A 302 7.07 7.58 32.13
N LEU A 303 5.89 8.04 31.78
CA LEU A 303 5.57 9.48 31.61
C LEU A 303 5.35 10.21 32.95
N GLN A 304 5.27 9.49 34.09
CA GLN A 304 5.14 10.08 35.42
C GLN A 304 6.48 10.34 36.11
N SER A 305 7.55 9.68 35.65
CA SER A 305 8.86 9.77 36.33
C SER A 305 10.02 9.58 35.33
N GLY A 306 11.25 9.88 35.78
CA GLY A 306 12.45 9.68 35.00
C GLY A 306 12.66 10.66 33.85
N PRO A 307 13.50 10.31 32.84
CA PRO A 307 13.89 11.23 31.78
C PRO A 307 12.74 11.61 30.81
N TYR A 308 11.70 10.81 30.76
CA TYR A 308 10.52 11.05 29.90
C TYR A 308 9.31 11.61 30.64
N LYS A 309 9.50 12.05 31.88
CA LYS A 309 8.43 12.68 32.67
C LYS A 309 7.82 13.85 31.91
N ASN A 310 6.50 13.79 31.74
CA ASN A 310 5.70 14.78 30.98
C ASN A 310 6.19 15.03 29.56
N LEU A 311 6.83 14.04 28.90
CA LEU A 311 7.40 14.22 27.55
C LEU A 311 6.40 14.84 26.58
N CYS A 312 5.18 14.32 26.50
CA CYS A 312 4.16 14.78 25.53
C CYS A 312 3.77 16.27 25.69
N ASN A 313 4.07 16.87 26.84
CA ASN A 313 3.83 18.29 27.15
C ASN A 313 5.14 19.07 27.33
N ASN A 314 6.31 18.47 27.09
CA ASN A 314 7.60 19.11 27.27
C ASN A 314 8.11 19.68 25.93
N ALA A 315 7.76 20.91 25.62
CA ALA A 315 8.17 21.56 24.37
C ALA A 315 9.68 21.72 24.15
N VAL A 316 10.51 21.51 25.18
CA VAL A 316 11.99 21.53 25.03
C VAL A 316 12.46 20.26 24.35
N LEU A 317 11.95 19.10 24.74
CA LEU A 317 12.35 17.78 24.23
C LEU A 317 11.45 17.30 23.10
N TYR A 318 10.15 17.39 23.30
CA TYR A 318 9.13 16.91 22.36
C TYR A 318 8.73 18.01 21.36
N LYS A 319 8.78 17.64 20.10
CA LYS A 319 8.26 18.47 19.02
C LYS A 319 6.95 17.89 18.51
N GLN A 320 5.88 18.65 18.67
CA GLN A 320 4.58 18.26 18.09
C GLN A 320 4.65 18.18 16.57
N PRO A 321 3.82 17.33 15.95
CA PRO A 321 3.63 17.34 14.51
C PRO A 321 3.32 18.74 13.97
N TYR A 322 3.88 19.05 12.80
CA TYR A 322 3.61 20.31 12.12
C TYR A 322 2.18 20.35 11.57
N SER A 323 1.72 19.22 11.03
CA SER A 323 0.37 19.00 10.54
C SER A 323 0.01 17.52 10.68
N LEU A 324 -1.29 17.22 10.58
CA LEU A 324 -1.77 15.85 10.55
C LEU A 324 -2.03 15.38 9.11
N LEU A 325 -1.87 14.08 8.90
CA LEU A 325 -2.32 13.34 7.73
C LEU A 325 -3.52 12.46 8.10
N PRO A 326 -4.33 12.03 7.12
CA PRO A 326 -5.45 11.14 7.41
C PRO A 326 -4.99 9.89 8.17
N PRO A 327 -5.76 9.42 9.17
CA PRO A 327 -5.37 8.30 10.02
C PRO A 327 -5.14 7.02 9.20
N HIS A 328 -4.11 6.24 9.58
CA HIS A 328 -3.71 4.98 8.93
C HIS A 328 -3.47 5.09 7.42
N SER A 329 -3.14 6.26 6.94
CA SER A 329 -2.91 6.51 5.51
C SER A 329 -1.52 6.08 5.03
N ALA A 330 -0.59 5.83 5.94
CA ALA A 330 0.76 5.31 5.67
C ALA A 330 1.52 6.08 4.57
N PRO A 331 2.05 7.28 4.85
CA PRO A 331 2.85 8.03 3.89
C PRO A 331 4.17 7.30 3.59
N LEU A 332 4.44 6.97 2.33
CA LEU A 332 5.65 6.26 1.92
C LEU A 332 6.55 7.02 0.96
N GLY A 333 6.04 8.04 0.27
CA GLY A 333 6.84 8.90 -0.60
C GLY A 333 6.47 10.37 -0.42
N MET A 334 7.46 11.24 -0.52
CA MET A 334 7.30 12.68 -0.39
C MET A 334 8.34 13.39 -1.26
N LEU A 335 7.92 14.41 -2.00
CA LEU A 335 8.84 15.27 -2.76
C LEU A 335 8.24 16.65 -3.01
N TYR A 336 9.10 17.65 -3.19
CA TYR A 336 8.72 18.91 -3.81
C TYR A 336 8.76 18.75 -5.33
N TYR A 337 7.68 19.14 -5.99
CA TYR A 337 7.65 19.09 -7.44
C TYR A 337 8.45 20.26 -8.03
N HIS A 338 9.44 19.92 -8.86
CA HIS A 338 10.18 20.87 -9.68
C HIS A 338 10.25 20.32 -11.09
N GLY A 339 9.45 20.91 -11.99
CA GLY A 339 9.41 20.46 -13.37
C GLY A 339 8.53 21.33 -14.25
N SER A 340 8.90 21.44 -15.52
CA SER A 340 8.22 22.33 -16.49
C SER A 340 6.85 21.84 -16.97
N LYS A 341 6.54 20.53 -16.81
CA LYS A 341 5.32 19.95 -17.38
C LYS A 341 4.05 20.41 -16.66
N PHE A 342 4.11 20.62 -15.36
CA PHE A 342 2.99 21.03 -14.51
C PHE A 342 3.32 22.32 -13.76
N PRO A 343 3.30 23.50 -14.42
CA PRO A 343 3.63 24.77 -13.78
C PRO A 343 2.78 25.06 -12.53
N GLU A 344 1.55 24.55 -12.50
CA GLU A 344 0.64 24.68 -11.34
C GLU A 344 1.08 23.84 -10.12
N LEU A 345 2.02 22.92 -10.29
CA LEU A 345 2.60 22.12 -9.21
C LEU A 345 3.97 22.62 -8.77
N GLU A 346 4.57 23.61 -9.50
CA GLU A 346 5.93 24.06 -9.21
C GLU A 346 6.08 24.50 -7.74
N GLY A 347 7.07 23.92 -7.05
CA GLY A 347 7.35 24.14 -5.63
C GLY A 347 6.38 23.49 -4.65
N ARG A 348 5.25 22.92 -5.10
CA ARG A 348 4.27 22.26 -4.22
C ARG A 348 4.80 20.91 -3.72
N LEU A 349 4.34 20.50 -2.54
CA LEU A 349 4.70 19.22 -1.91
C LEU A 349 3.72 18.13 -2.34
N LEU A 350 4.26 17.01 -2.81
CA LEU A 350 3.50 15.79 -3.12
C LEU A 350 3.76 14.74 -2.05
N ILE A 351 2.69 14.02 -1.61
CA ILE A 351 2.79 12.92 -0.65
C ILE A 351 1.97 11.73 -1.14
N SER A 352 2.62 10.57 -1.28
CA SER A 352 1.94 9.31 -1.59
C SER A 352 1.48 8.61 -0.32
N LEU A 353 0.19 8.28 -0.25
CA LEU A 353 -0.43 7.57 0.85
C LEU A 353 -0.70 6.12 0.46
N HIS A 354 0.12 5.22 0.97
CA HIS A 354 0.10 3.79 0.65
C HIS A 354 -0.99 3.01 1.38
N GLY A 355 -1.45 3.53 2.52
CA GLY A 355 -2.38 2.83 3.40
C GLY A 355 -3.63 2.33 2.66
N TYR A 356 -4.01 1.09 2.93
CA TYR A 356 -5.18 0.44 2.32
C TYR A 356 -6.49 0.69 3.06
N ARG A 357 -6.47 1.48 4.14
CA ARG A 357 -7.69 1.96 4.82
C ARG A 357 -8.41 2.99 3.95
N PRO A 358 -9.69 3.28 4.19
CA PRO A 358 -10.45 4.25 3.38
C PRO A 358 -9.86 5.67 3.32
N THR A 359 -8.90 5.96 4.16
CA THR A 359 -8.17 7.23 4.29
C THR A 359 -6.86 7.26 3.51
N GLY A 360 -6.32 6.12 3.11
CA GLY A 360 -5.12 5.97 2.29
C GLY A 360 -5.40 5.89 0.79
N ASN A 361 -4.49 5.26 0.05
CA ASN A 361 -4.57 5.03 -1.41
C ASN A 361 -4.76 6.32 -2.22
N ARG A 362 -3.89 7.33 -1.98
CA ARG A 362 -3.97 8.65 -2.61
C ARG A 362 -2.60 9.21 -2.94
N LEU A 363 -2.58 10.12 -3.88
CA LEU A 363 -1.47 11.05 -4.08
C LEU A 363 -1.98 12.45 -3.81
N LEU A 364 -1.42 13.10 -2.79
CA LEU A 364 -1.83 14.40 -2.30
C LEU A 364 -0.92 15.50 -2.81
N ILE A 365 -1.47 16.71 -2.93
CA ILE A 365 -0.78 17.97 -3.28
C ILE A 365 -1.01 18.98 -2.16
N TYR A 366 0.05 19.53 -1.62
CA TYR A 366 0.00 20.59 -0.62
C TYR A 366 0.57 21.89 -1.15
N ASP A 367 -0.12 22.99 -0.89
CA ASP A 367 0.49 24.32 -0.99
C ASP A 367 1.48 24.51 0.15
N VAL A 368 2.64 25.05 -0.19
CA VAL A 368 3.67 25.36 0.78
C VAL A 368 3.99 26.85 0.79
N ASP A 369 4.59 27.32 1.87
CA ASP A 369 5.17 28.66 1.94
C ASP A 369 6.56 28.72 1.25
N ASP A 370 7.18 29.89 1.24
CA ASP A 370 8.49 30.11 0.61
C ASP A 370 9.65 29.35 1.29
N HIS A 371 9.40 28.77 2.45
CA HIS A 371 10.35 27.93 3.20
C HIS A 371 10.07 26.45 3.05
N GLY A 372 9.01 26.07 2.32
CA GLY A 372 8.64 24.72 2.01
C GLY A 372 7.70 24.04 3.04
N PHE A 373 7.16 24.78 3.99
CA PHE A 373 6.20 24.22 4.95
C PHE A 373 4.78 24.25 4.39
N PRO A 374 4.00 23.15 4.53
CA PRO A 374 2.59 23.15 4.16
C PRO A 374 1.81 24.28 4.85
N LYS A 375 1.03 25.03 4.08
CA LYS A 375 0.23 26.15 4.61
C LYS A 375 -0.88 25.63 5.50
N LEU A 376 -0.82 25.98 6.79
CA LEU A 376 -1.82 25.57 7.77
C LEU A 376 -3.09 26.42 7.66
N SER A 377 -4.23 25.80 7.92
CA SER A 377 -5.53 26.45 8.05
C SER A 377 -6.15 26.20 9.43
N PRO A 378 -6.98 27.13 9.94
CA PRO A 378 -7.74 26.89 11.16
C PRO A 378 -8.75 25.76 10.98
N PRO A 379 -9.16 25.09 12.06
CA PRO A 379 -10.19 24.05 11.97
C PRO A 379 -11.57 24.62 11.54
N PRO A 380 -12.44 23.83 10.89
CA PRO A 380 -12.23 22.41 10.58
C PRO A 380 -11.55 22.20 9.21
N VAL A 381 -10.33 21.69 9.19
CA VAL A 381 -9.72 21.12 7.97
C VAL A 381 -10.18 19.68 7.84
N ARG A 382 -10.59 19.27 6.64
CA ARG A 382 -11.21 17.96 6.41
C ARG A 382 -10.34 17.07 5.51
N TYR A 383 -10.42 15.76 5.74
CA TYR A 383 -9.83 14.74 4.89
C TYR A 383 -10.91 13.84 4.28
N GLN A 384 -10.59 13.21 3.16
CA GLN A 384 -11.48 12.32 2.44
C GLN A 384 -11.44 10.90 3.03
N VAL A 385 -12.62 10.27 3.09
CA VAL A 385 -12.81 8.87 3.49
C VAL A 385 -13.48 8.15 2.32
N SER A 386 -12.73 7.29 1.66
CA SER A 386 -13.21 6.63 0.45
C SER A 386 -14.32 5.65 0.73
N CYS A 387 -15.34 5.66 -0.11
CA CYS A 387 -16.45 4.70 -0.07
C CYS A 387 -17.21 4.62 1.26
N ALA A 388 -17.11 5.64 2.09
CA ALA A 388 -17.85 5.74 3.35
C ALA A 388 -19.17 6.48 3.18
N SER A 389 -20.13 6.24 4.10
CA SER A 389 -21.38 7.01 4.18
C SER A 389 -21.11 8.49 4.49
N GLU A 390 -20.05 8.76 5.27
CA GLU A 390 -19.52 10.09 5.49
C GLU A 390 -18.20 10.24 4.72
N PRO A 391 -18.24 10.85 3.53
CA PRO A 391 -17.07 10.86 2.63
C PRO A 391 -15.96 11.80 3.08
N THR A 392 -16.21 12.64 4.11
CA THR A 392 -15.21 13.55 4.67
C THR A 392 -15.30 13.60 6.20
N ARG A 393 -14.13 13.72 6.86
CA ARG A 393 -14.03 13.93 8.31
C ARG A 393 -13.09 15.09 8.61
N ALA A 394 -13.32 15.78 9.72
CA ALA A 394 -12.40 16.81 10.20
C ALA A 394 -11.18 16.19 10.88
N PHE A 395 -10.02 16.81 10.70
CA PHE A 395 -8.86 16.51 11.53
C PHE A 395 -9.15 16.90 12.98
N GLN A 396 -8.98 15.93 13.87
CA GLN A 396 -9.17 16.12 15.31
C GLN A 396 -8.29 15.16 16.10
N THR A 397 -7.99 15.53 17.32
CA THR A 397 -7.36 14.70 18.35
C THR A 397 -8.35 14.48 19.51
N ASP A 398 -7.92 13.83 20.58
CA ASP A 398 -8.75 13.69 21.79
C ASP A 398 -9.07 15.04 22.45
N ASP A 399 -8.23 16.08 22.21
CA ASP A 399 -8.43 17.45 22.70
C ASP A 399 -9.34 18.30 21.78
N GLY A 400 -9.83 17.74 20.68
CA GLY A 400 -10.77 18.39 19.75
C GLY A 400 -10.19 18.74 18.38
N PRO A 401 -10.86 19.63 17.62
CA PRO A 401 -10.44 20.04 16.28
C PRO A 401 -9.10 20.78 16.30
N VAL A 402 -8.24 20.52 15.30
CA VAL A 402 -6.88 21.04 15.24
C VAL A 402 -6.61 21.77 13.92
N LYS A 403 -5.59 22.63 13.93
CA LYS A 403 -5.03 23.18 12.69
C LYS A 403 -4.37 22.06 11.89
N ALA A 404 -4.59 22.06 10.59
CA ALA A 404 -3.94 21.15 9.67
C ALA A 404 -3.70 21.84 8.32
N ALA A 405 -2.84 21.27 7.48
CA ALA A 405 -2.69 21.73 6.11
C ALA A 405 -3.78 21.12 5.23
N PRO A 406 -4.58 21.91 4.53
CA PRO A 406 -5.49 21.42 3.51
C PRO A 406 -4.68 20.91 2.32
N TYR A 407 -5.25 19.94 1.61
CA TYR A 407 -4.63 19.33 0.43
C TYR A 407 -5.62 19.18 -0.72
N GLU A 408 -5.08 19.00 -1.90
CA GLU A 408 -5.80 18.52 -3.07
C GLU A 408 -5.39 17.07 -3.38
N GLU A 409 -6.29 16.29 -3.97
CA GLU A 409 -5.98 14.93 -4.44
C GLU A 409 -5.56 14.98 -5.91
N LEU A 410 -4.35 14.54 -6.22
CA LEU A 410 -3.90 14.35 -7.61
C LEU A 410 -4.44 13.03 -8.17
N ILE A 411 -4.38 11.97 -7.36
CA ILE A 411 -4.99 10.66 -7.64
C ILE A 411 -5.70 10.17 -6.37
N SER A 412 -6.92 9.69 -6.52
CA SER A 412 -7.72 9.19 -5.39
C SER A 412 -8.46 7.88 -5.66
N GLY A 413 -8.41 7.39 -6.86
CA GLY A 413 -9.27 6.28 -7.31
C GLY A 413 -8.74 4.87 -7.02
N TRP A 414 -7.58 4.71 -6.39
CA TRP A 414 -6.99 3.37 -6.17
C TRP A 414 -7.89 2.41 -5.40
N HIS A 415 -8.64 2.90 -4.42
CA HIS A 415 -9.58 2.08 -3.66
C HIS A 415 -10.74 1.53 -4.49
N ARG A 416 -10.91 1.98 -5.72
CA ARG A 416 -11.93 1.54 -6.68
C ARG A 416 -11.36 0.67 -7.80
N VAL A 417 -10.05 0.48 -7.82
CA VAL A 417 -9.38 -0.36 -8.81
C VAL A 417 -9.48 -1.82 -8.38
N ASN A 418 -10.05 -2.65 -9.24
CA ASN A 418 -10.13 -4.09 -9.03
C ASN A 418 -8.84 -4.75 -9.50
N GLY A 419 -8.09 -5.34 -8.59
CA GLY A 419 -6.89 -6.12 -8.87
C GLY A 419 -6.94 -7.49 -8.21
N ALA A 420 -5.90 -8.29 -8.47
CA ALA A 420 -5.65 -9.52 -7.72
C ALA A 420 -5.48 -9.23 -6.21
N ARG A 421 -5.14 -8.01 -5.89
CA ARG A 421 -5.20 -7.42 -4.55
C ARG A 421 -6.14 -6.24 -4.63
N PRO A 422 -6.97 -6.05 -3.60
CA PRO A 422 -8.01 -5.06 -3.67
C PRO A 422 -7.44 -3.68 -3.63
N ARG A 423 -6.80 -3.06 -4.45
CA ARG A 423 -6.44 -1.64 -4.40
C ARG A 423 -4.96 -1.39 -4.51
N GLY A 424 -4.63 -0.55 -5.43
CA GLY A 424 -3.32 0.00 -5.58
C GLY A 424 -2.84 0.75 -4.34
N ALA A 425 -1.54 0.80 -4.16
CA ALA A 425 -0.92 1.49 -3.05
C ALA A 425 0.34 2.21 -3.54
N PRO A 426 0.28 3.54 -3.74
CA PRO A 426 1.40 4.33 -4.23
C PRO A 426 2.53 4.35 -3.22
N VAL A 427 3.78 4.24 -3.69
CA VAL A 427 4.98 4.23 -2.86
C VAL A 427 5.93 5.36 -3.28
N GLY A 428 7.04 5.04 -3.93
CA GLY A 428 8.03 6.01 -4.35
C GLY A 428 7.66 6.71 -5.64
N MET A 429 8.11 7.95 -5.78
CA MET A 429 7.89 8.76 -6.97
C MET A 429 9.12 9.60 -7.29
N THR A 430 9.21 10.01 -8.55
CA THR A 430 10.24 10.94 -9.03
C THR A 430 9.68 11.87 -10.10
N VAL A 431 10.28 13.04 -10.26
CA VAL A 431 10.02 13.95 -11.39
C VAL A 431 11.08 13.70 -12.43
N ALA A 432 10.67 13.34 -13.63
CA ALA A 432 11.59 13.11 -14.75
C ALA A 432 12.03 14.41 -15.39
N GLY A 433 13.09 14.37 -16.21
CA GLY A 433 13.64 15.53 -16.88
C GLY A 433 12.68 16.24 -17.84
N ASP A 434 11.63 15.56 -18.30
CA ASP A 434 10.52 16.13 -19.07
C ASP A 434 9.42 16.74 -18.19
N GLY A 435 9.58 16.71 -16.87
CA GLY A 435 8.64 17.20 -15.87
C GLY A 435 7.48 16.27 -15.56
N ALA A 436 7.36 15.09 -16.18
CA ALA A 436 6.35 14.10 -15.81
C ALA A 436 6.65 13.48 -14.43
N ILE A 437 5.59 13.14 -13.69
CA ILE A 437 5.72 12.42 -12.42
C ILE A 437 5.67 10.93 -12.71
N TRP A 438 6.65 10.20 -12.22
CA TRP A 438 6.72 8.73 -12.28
C TRP A 438 6.51 8.17 -10.90
N LEU A 439 5.65 7.17 -10.80
CA LEU A 439 5.18 6.59 -9.55
C LEU A 439 5.25 5.08 -9.64
N VAL A 440 5.72 4.44 -8.58
CA VAL A 440 5.61 2.99 -8.40
C VAL A 440 4.48 2.66 -7.44
N GLU A 441 3.81 1.56 -7.70
CA GLU A 441 2.69 1.07 -6.94
C GLU A 441 2.88 -0.43 -6.71
N ASP A 442 2.98 -0.83 -5.44
CA ASP A 442 3.41 -2.20 -5.08
C ASP A 442 2.27 -3.22 -5.06
N LYS A 443 1.04 -2.80 -4.81
CA LYS A 443 -0.09 -3.73 -4.68
C LYS A 443 -0.57 -4.28 -6.02
N ASN A 444 -0.64 -3.44 -7.02
CA ASN A 444 -0.93 -3.86 -8.39
C ASN A 444 0.35 -4.10 -9.22
N GLN A 445 1.53 -3.95 -8.60
CA GLN A 445 2.83 -4.25 -9.22
C GLN A 445 3.02 -3.43 -10.51
N THR A 446 2.87 -2.09 -10.41
CA THR A 446 2.88 -1.23 -11.58
C THR A 446 3.83 -0.05 -11.48
N ILE A 447 4.23 0.43 -12.64
CA ILE A 447 4.87 1.74 -12.84
C ILE A 447 3.90 2.60 -13.64
N ILE A 448 3.59 3.76 -13.08
CA ILE A 448 2.63 4.72 -13.63
C ILE A 448 3.36 6.01 -13.98
N ARG A 449 3.08 6.57 -15.16
CA ARG A 449 3.49 7.91 -15.52
C ARG A 449 2.28 8.84 -15.51
N ILE A 450 2.40 9.95 -14.79
CA ILE A 450 1.39 11.01 -14.78
C ILE A 450 1.78 12.05 -15.83
N ASP A 451 0.83 12.39 -16.70
CA ASP A 451 0.99 13.29 -17.82
C ASP A 451 -0.22 14.22 -17.95
N ARG A 452 -0.18 15.16 -18.90
CA ARG A 452 -1.31 16.02 -19.26
C ARG A 452 -2.42 15.20 -19.89
N ALA A 453 -3.65 15.43 -19.44
CA ALA A 453 -4.83 14.87 -20.08
C ALA A 453 -5.26 15.72 -21.27
N SER A 454 -5.56 15.06 -22.38
CA SER A 454 -6.38 15.63 -23.45
C SER A 454 -7.83 15.18 -23.19
N GLY A 455 -8.73 16.12 -22.83
CA GLY A 455 -10.14 15.85 -22.58
C GLY A 455 -10.52 15.69 -21.10
N GLU A 456 -11.77 15.37 -20.84
CA GLU A 456 -12.31 15.18 -19.48
C GLU A 456 -11.73 13.91 -18.84
N PRO A 457 -11.59 13.91 -17.50
CA PRO A 457 -11.19 12.71 -16.76
C PRO A 457 -12.24 11.60 -16.97
N PRO A 458 -11.86 10.33 -16.92
CA PRO A 458 -12.82 9.24 -16.94
C PRO A 458 -13.80 9.40 -15.77
N SER A 459 -15.03 8.92 -15.97
CA SER A 459 -16.01 8.88 -14.88
C SER A 459 -15.45 8.12 -13.69
N ALA A 460 -15.73 8.61 -12.50
CA ALA A 460 -15.34 7.96 -11.25
C ALA A 460 -15.82 6.50 -11.25
N LEU A 461 -14.92 5.59 -10.93
CA LEU A 461 -15.29 4.17 -10.77
C LEU A 461 -16.21 4.01 -9.56
N PRO A 462 -17.22 3.12 -9.59
CA PRO A 462 -18.05 2.83 -8.45
C PRO A 462 -17.19 2.21 -7.32
N CYS A 463 -17.62 2.43 -6.09
CA CYS A 463 -17.00 1.77 -4.95
C CYS A 463 -17.24 0.26 -5.00
N ASP A 464 -16.17 -0.53 -5.01
CA ASP A 464 -16.23 -1.99 -4.99
C ASP A 464 -16.52 -2.57 -3.60
N MET A 465 -16.53 -1.74 -2.56
CA MET A 465 -16.87 -2.19 -1.20
C MET A 465 -18.32 -2.62 -1.14
N ARG A 466 -18.55 -3.79 -0.54
CA ARG A 466 -19.92 -4.21 -0.23
C ARG A 466 -20.57 -3.16 0.66
N SER A 467 -21.76 -2.74 0.28
CA SER A 467 -22.57 -1.90 1.17
C SER A 467 -22.93 -2.67 2.44
N GLN A 468 -23.25 -1.94 3.51
CA GLN A 468 -23.72 -2.57 4.75
C GLN A 468 -24.94 -3.48 4.50
N ALA A 469 -25.84 -3.07 3.61
CA ALA A 469 -26.99 -3.90 3.22
C ALA A 469 -26.60 -5.21 2.55
N GLN A 470 -25.59 -5.21 1.69
CA GLN A 470 -25.06 -6.45 1.07
C GLN A 470 -24.39 -7.36 2.10
N ILE A 471 -23.67 -6.78 3.07
CA ILE A 471 -23.09 -7.55 4.17
C ILE A 471 -24.21 -8.16 5.03
N ASP A 472 -25.24 -7.37 5.38
CA ASP A 472 -26.37 -7.83 6.18
C ASP A 472 -27.14 -8.98 5.48
N GLU A 473 -27.30 -8.90 4.18
CA GLU A 473 -27.91 -9.97 3.38
C GLU A 473 -27.08 -11.26 3.43
N LEU A 474 -25.75 -11.17 3.23
CA LEU A 474 -24.85 -12.32 3.31
C LEU A 474 -24.78 -12.93 4.70
N VAL A 475 -24.75 -12.10 5.75
CA VAL A 475 -24.79 -12.54 7.14
C VAL A 475 -26.10 -13.27 7.43
N SER A 476 -27.24 -12.69 7.03
CA SER A 476 -28.56 -13.30 7.17
C SER A 476 -28.63 -14.66 6.45
N PHE A 477 -28.10 -14.75 5.24
CA PHE A 477 -28.02 -15.98 4.46
C PHE A 477 -27.23 -17.08 5.16
N VAL A 478 -26.09 -16.75 5.79
CA VAL A 478 -25.31 -17.73 6.56
C VAL A 478 -26.05 -18.17 7.82
N LYS A 479 -26.69 -17.25 8.53
CA LYS A 479 -27.39 -17.55 9.80
C LYS A 479 -28.63 -18.41 9.61
N GLN A 480 -29.27 -18.39 8.46
CA GLN A 480 -30.46 -19.18 8.14
C GLN A 480 -30.14 -20.67 7.88
N ASP A 481 -28.89 -21.05 7.76
CA ASP A 481 -28.45 -22.41 7.46
C ASP A 481 -27.55 -22.94 8.58
N ALA A 482 -27.98 -23.97 9.26
CA ALA A 482 -27.27 -24.57 10.41
C ALA A 482 -25.85 -25.05 10.03
N GLN A 483 -25.67 -25.59 8.82
CA GLN A 483 -24.36 -26.07 8.35
C GLN A 483 -23.40 -24.89 8.12
N LYS A 484 -23.86 -23.83 7.49
CA LYS A 484 -23.06 -22.61 7.27
C LYS A 484 -22.71 -21.93 8.58
N SER A 485 -23.65 -21.86 9.52
CA SER A 485 -23.41 -21.34 10.87
C SER A 485 -22.38 -22.20 11.61
N GLY A 486 -22.43 -23.51 11.48
CA GLY A 486 -21.43 -24.42 12.05
C GLY A 486 -20.03 -24.22 11.44
N TYR A 487 -19.94 -23.93 10.14
CA TYR A 487 -18.65 -23.58 9.51
C TYR A 487 -18.11 -22.27 10.03
N LEU A 488 -18.97 -21.27 10.22
CA LEU A 488 -18.57 -19.98 10.76
C LEU A 488 -18.08 -20.09 12.20
N ALA A 489 -18.78 -20.85 13.06
CA ALA A 489 -18.34 -21.14 14.42
C ALA A 489 -16.96 -21.84 14.45
N SER A 490 -16.72 -22.76 13.51
CA SER A 490 -15.42 -23.39 13.35
C SER A 490 -14.33 -22.43 12.87
N VAL A 491 -14.65 -21.51 11.96
CA VAL A 491 -13.71 -20.45 11.54
C VAL A 491 -13.32 -19.58 12.72
N ARG A 492 -14.28 -19.14 13.53
CA ARG A 492 -13.99 -18.37 14.73
C ARG A 492 -13.09 -19.15 15.70
N ALA A 493 -13.52 -20.32 16.13
CA ALA A 493 -12.83 -21.05 17.20
C ALA A 493 -11.48 -21.62 16.77
N ASN A 494 -11.38 -22.17 15.56
CA ASN A 494 -10.18 -22.89 15.12
C ASN A 494 -9.20 -22.06 14.29
N LEU A 495 -9.61 -20.91 13.78
CA LEU A 495 -8.73 -20.03 13.04
C LEU A 495 -8.55 -18.68 13.75
N VAL A 496 -9.63 -17.92 13.94
CA VAL A 496 -9.53 -16.55 14.45
C VAL A 496 -9.05 -16.52 15.90
N GLU A 497 -9.74 -17.18 16.82
CA GLU A 497 -9.39 -17.18 18.25
C GLU A 497 -8.06 -17.91 18.52
N LYS A 498 -7.74 -18.94 17.74
CA LYS A 498 -6.53 -19.73 17.93
C LYS A 498 -5.27 -19.11 17.33
N HIS A 499 -5.37 -18.43 16.17
CA HIS A 499 -4.21 -18.00 15.40
C HIS A 499 -4.15 -16.50 15.10
N CYS A 500 -5.24 -15.76 15.23
CA CYS A 500 -5.32 -14.38 14.78
C CYS A 500 -5.39 -13.36 15.92
N VAL A 501 -6.16 -13.60 16.97
CA VAL A 501 -6.44 -12.60 18.02
C VAL A 501 -5.23 -12.25 18.90
N GLY A 502 -4.19 -13.05 18.89
CA GLY A 502 -2.92 -12.69 19.57
C GLY A 502 -2.22 -11.49 18.98
N CYS A 503 -2.49 -11.18 17.70
CA CYS A 503 -1.91 -10.07 16.97
C CYS A 503 -2.94 -9.11 16.38
N HIS A 504 -4.19 -9.56 16.20
CA HIS A 504 -5.28 -8.80 15.61
C HIS A 504 -6.44 -8.68 16.60
N THR A 505 -6.82 -7.48 16.89
CA THR A 505 -7.90 -7.17 17.84
C THR A 505 -9.16 -6.64 17.15
N ASP A 506 -9.11 -6.50 15.84
CA ASP A 506 -10.09 -5.83 14.99
C ASP A 506 -11.16 -6.75 14.38
N PHE A 507 -11.21 -8.05 14.76
CA PHE A 507 -12.27 -8.97 14.32
C PHE A 507 -13.66 -8.65 14.90
N GLY A 508 -13.82 -7.50 15.55
CA GLY A 508 -15.07 -7.13 16.20
C GLY A 508 -15.42 -7.96 17.43
N LEU A 509 -14.49 -8.76 17.94
CA LEU A 509 -14.65 -9.57 19.14
C LEU A 509 -14.57 -8.69 20.39
N LYS A 510 -15.61 -8.73 21.23
CA LYS A 510 -15.70 -7.95 22.47
C LYS A 510 -15.99 -8.86 23.65
N ALA A 511 -15.54 -8.47 24.83
CA ALA A 511 -15.90 -9.16 26.07
C ALA A 511 -17.43 -9.12 26.28
N GLY A 512 -18.00 -10.22 26.75
CA GLY A 512 -19.45 -10.33 27.02
C GLY A 512 -20.33 -10.68 25.80
N GLN A 513 -19.76 -10.79 24.61
CA GLN A 513 -20.51 -11.29 23.45
C GLN A 513 -20.80 -12.79 23.59
N SER A 514 -22.01 -13.21 23.20
CA SER A 514 -22.34 -14.62 22.99
C SER A 514 -21.56 -15.17 21.78
N ASP A 515 -21.43 -16.50 21.69
CA ASP A 515 -20.75 -17.15 20.55
C ASP A 515 -21.39 -16.78 19.20
N ALA A 516 -22.72 -16.72 19.14
CA ALA A 516 -23.42 -16.30 17.94
C ALA A 516 -23.13 -14.83 17.54
N GLN A 517 -22.93 -13.94 18.51
CA GLN A 517 -22.53 -12.55 18.25
C GLN A 517 -21.09 -12.46 17.79
N LYS A 518 -20.20 -13.27 18.36
CA LYS A 518 -18.80 -13.35 17.93
C LYS A 518 -18.68 -13.93 16.51
N ASP A 519 -19.45 -14.99 16.21
CA ASP A 519 -19.50 -15.57 14.86
C ASP A 519 -19.95 -14.55 13.83
N GLU A 520 -20.98 -13.80 14.12
CA GLU A 520 -21.45 -12.71 13.25
C GLU A 520 -20.40 -11.61 13.09
N ALA A 521 -19.73 -11.21 14.17
CA ALA A 521 -18.68 -10.18 14.11
C ALA A 521 -17.52 -10.62 13.20
N VAL A 522 -17.05 -11.85 13.32
CA VAL A 522 -16.00 -12.42 12.46
C VAL A 522 -16.45 -12.45 11.00
N LEU A 523 -17.67 -12.86 10.71
CA LEU A 523 -18.18 -12.88 9.32
C LEU A 523 -18.29 -11.47 8.74
N ARG A 524 -18.84 -10.52 9.51
CA ARG A 524 -18.93 -9.11 9.09
C ARG A 524 -17.57 -8.51 8.80
N PHE A 525 -16.60 -8.80 9.66
CA PHE A 525 -15.23 -8.39 9.44
C PHE A 525 -14.66 -8.96 8.13
N MET A 526 -14.78 -10.26 7.92
CA MET A 526 -14.26 -10.95 6.74
C MET A 526 -14.93 -10.49 5.43
N LEU A 527 -16.21 -10.12 5.46
CA LEU A 527 -16.97 -9.62 4.31
C LEU A 527 -16.77 -8.11 4.07
N GLY A 528 -16.59 -7.35 5.13
CA GLY A 528 -16.51 -5.88 5.11
C GLY A 528 -15.12 -5.34 4.85
N GLN A 529 -14.08 -6.15 5.02
CA GLN A 529 -12.69 -5.75 4.86
C GLN A 529 -12.13 -6.24 3.53
N ASP A 530 -11.63 -5.35 2.76
CA ASP A 530 -10.62 -5.45 1.69
C ASP A 530 -10.37 -6.83 1.05
N GLY A 531 -11.43 -7.53 0.63
CA GLY A 531 -11.28 -8.79 -0.07
C GLY A 531 -10.67 -9.93 0.77
N TRP A 532 -10.85 -9.90 2.07
CA TRP A 532 -10.40 -10.97 2.95
C TRP A 532 -11.02 -12.32 2.58
N MET A 533 -12.31 -12.30 2.24
CA MET A 533 -13.02 -13.48 1.77
C MET A 533 -13.90 -13.14 0.58
N TYR A 534 -13.73 -13.89 -0.49
CA TYR A 534 -14.56 -13.75 -1.67
C TYR A 534 -15.59 -14.90 -1.72
N PRO A 535 -16.88 -14.56 -1.62
CA PRO A 535 -17.92 -15.55 -1.84
C PRO A 535 -17.72 -16.22 -3.20
N GLY A 536 -17.55 -17.53 -3.18
CA GLY A 536 -17.37 -18.35 -4.36
C GLY A 536 -15.98 -18.44 -4.97
N ASP A 537 -15.00 -17.76 -4.41
CA ASP A 537 -13.60 -17.96 -4.76
C ASP A 537 -12.74 -18.14 -3.49
N PRO A 538 -12.75 -19.33 -2.90
CA PRO A 538 -12.01 -19.59 -1.67
C PRO A 538 -10.50 -19.48 -1.86
N ASP A 539 -10.03 -19.45 -3.09
CA ASP A 539 -8.61 -19.47 -3.41
C ASP A 539 -8.01 -18.09 -3.68
N SER A 540 -8.79 -17.05 -3.93
CA SER A 540 -8.27 -15.71 -4.22
C SER A 540 -8.44 -14.68 -3.09
N GLY A 541 -9.11 -15.06 -1.99
CA GLY A 541 -9.25 -14.18 -0.84
C GLY A 541 -7.93 -13.86 -0.16
N ARG A 542 -7.76 -12.62 0.29
CA ARG A 542 -6.56 -12.12 0.96
C ARG A 542 -6.21 -12.94 2.22
N LEU A 543 -7.22 -13.44 2.92
CA LEU A 543 -7.02 -14.32 4.07
C LEU A 543 -6.24 -15.58 3.67
N ARG A 544 -6.63 -16.25 2.58
CA ARG A 544 -5.91 -17.43 2.10
C ARG A 544 -4.49 -17.08 1.62
N ILE A 545 -4.34 -16.01 0.88
CA ILE A 545 -3.04 -15.57 0.39
C ILE A 545 -2.07 -15.37 1.56
N ARG A 546 -2.52 -14.71 2.62
CA ARG A 546 -1.71 -14.48 3.81
C ARG A 546 -1.46 -15.73 4.65
N LEU A 547 -2.46 -16.57 4.83
CA LEU A 547 -2.29 -17.84 5.57
C LEU A 547 -1.32 -18.80 4.88
N ARG A 548 -1.15 -18.68 3.57
CA ARG A 548 -0.29 -19.55 2.77
C ARG A 548 1.03 -18.91 2.35
N GLY A 549 1.24 -17.63 2.65
CA GLY A 549 2.41 -16.89 2.20
C GLY A 549 2.56 -16.87 0.68
N ILE A 550 1.46 -16.76 -0.06
CA ILE A 550 1.46 -16.79 -1.53
C ILE A 550 1.76 -15.40 -2.07
N GLY A 551 2.64 -15.34 -3.06
CA GLY A 551 3.06 -14.09 -3.68
C GLY A 551 3.88 -13.20 -2.75
N ALA A 552 3.84 -11.89 -2.98
CA ALA A 552 4.58 -10.90 -2.20
C ALA A 552 3.91 -10.53 -0.86
N GLU A 553 2.77 -11.13 -0.51
CA GLU A 553 2.08 -10.82 0.75
C GLU A 553 2.81 -11.42 1.96
N LYS A 554 2.85 -10.63 3.04
CA LYS A 554 3.39 -11.10 4.32
C LYS A 554 2.55 -12.27 4.85
N GLN A 555 3.20 -13.39 5.10
CA GLN A 555 2.54 -14.57 5.66
C GLN A 555 1.98 -14.30 7.06
N MET A 556 0.85 -14.89 7.39
CA MET A 556 0.23 -14.85 8.70
C MET A 556 -0.01 -16.28 9.23
N PRO A 557 0.31 -16.58 10.50
CA PRO A 557 1.05 -15.72 11.44
C PRO A 557 2.50 -15.47 10.99
N PRO A 558 3.09 -14.32 11.35
CA PRO A 558 4.47 -13.98 10.98
C PRO A 558 5.48 -14.98 11.54
N GLY A 559 6.44 -15.42 10.71
CA GLY A 559 7.51 -16.35 11.13
C GLY A 559 7.05 -17.78 11.43
N GLY A 560 5.77 -18.09 11.24
CA GLY A 560 5.21 -19.44 11.40
C GLY A 560 5.30 -20.27 10.13
N GLU A 561 5.09 -21.57 10.26
CA GLU A 561 4.80 -22.44 9.12
C GLU A 561 3.44 -22.10 8.51
N ASN A 562 3.30 -22.32 7.21
CA ASN A 562 2.00 -22.19 6.54
C ASN A 562 0.97 -23.06 7.22
N LEU A 563 -0.18 -22.51 7.60
CA LEU A 563 -1.27 -23.32 8.12
C LEU A 563 -1.70 -24.33 7.04
N PRO A 564 -1.71 -25.63 7.35
CA PRO A 564 -2.07 -26.64 6.37
C PRO A 564 -3.55 -26.47 5.96
N LYS A 565 -3.90 -26.83 4.73
CA LYS A 565 -5.30 -26.84 4.26
C LYS A 565 -6.22 -27.73 5.09
N THR A 566 -5.63 -28.69 5.82
CA THR A 566 -6.31 -29.59 6.74
C THR A 566 -6.64 -28.96 8.10
N GLU A 567 -6.08 -27.77 8.41
CA GLU A 567 -6.45 -27.03 9.62
C GLU A 567 -7.96 -26.76 9.61
N PRO A 568 -8.71 -27.19 10.65
CA PRO A 568 -10.17 -27.16 10.62
C PRO A 568 -10.75 -25.76 10.35
N GLY A 569 -10.19 -24.72 10.95
CA GLY A 569 -10.63 -23.35 10.74
C GLY A 569 -10.40 -22.88 9.31
N TYR A 570 -9.24 -23.21 8.72
CA TYR A 570 -8.90 -22.86 7.35
C TYR A 570 -9.81 -23.57 6.33
N LEU A 571 -10.00 -24.87 6.50
CA LEU A 571 -10.92 -25.65 5.66
C LEU A 571 -12.33 -25.07 5.70
N ARG A 572 -12.81 -24.63 6.88
CA ARG A 572 -14.14 -24.02 7.02
C ARG A 572 -14.25 -22.65 6.36
N VAL A 573 -13.17 -21.85 6.30
CA VAL A 573 -13.14 -20.61 5.51
C VAL A 573 -13.37 -20.93 4.04
N LEU A 574 -12.69 -21.94 3.49
CA LEU A 574 -12.88 -22.34 2.09
C LEU A 574 -14.33 -22.77 1.83
N ASN A 575 -14.88 -23.61 2.70
CA ASN A 575 -16.24 -24.08 2.58
C ASN A 575 -17.27 -22.93 2.70
N LEU A 576 -17.06 -22.01 3.65
CA LEU A 576 -17.94 -20.85 3.81
C LEU A 576 -17.91 -19.94 2.57
N ALA A 577 -16.74 -19.69 2.02
CA ALA A 577 -16.60 -18.89 0.79
C ALA A 577 -17.32 -19.58 -0.40
N ASP A 578 -17.21 -20.89 -0.54
CA ASP A 578 -17.96 -21.66 -1.56
C ASP A 578 -19.48 -21.55 -1.38
N TYR A 579 -19.98 -21.61 -0.16
CA TYR A 579 -21.42 -21.51 0.11
C TYR A 579 -22.00 -20.12 -0.17
N LEU A 580 -21.20 -19.07 -0.05
CA LEU A 580 -21.64 -17.71 -0.34
C LEU A 580 -21.82 -17.42 -1.84
N VAL A 581 -21.31 -18.30 -2.73
CA VAL A 581 -21.56 -18.23 -4.20
C VAL A 581 -23.05 -18.14 -4.52
N GLY A 582 -23.87 -18.81 -3.75
CA GLY A 582 -25.30 -18.80 -3.96
C GLY A 582 -25.99 -17.43 -3.90
N LYS A 583 -25.29 -16.37 -3.50
CA LYS A 583 -25.81 -14.99 -3.33
C LYS A 583 -25.21 -13.97 -4.31
N MET A 584 -25.00 -14.38 -5.55
CA MET A 584 -24.58 -13.44 -6.62
C MET A 584 -25.68 -12.42 -6.90
N VAL A 585 -25.33 -11.14 -6.89
CA VAL A 585 -26.24 -10.07 -7.29
C VAL A 585 -26.01 -9.66 -8.75
N PRO A 586 -27.02 -9.16 -9.46
CA PRO A 586 -26.84 -8.62 -10.81
C PRO A 586 -25.73 -7.56 -10.85
N GLY A 587 -24.93 -7.58 -11.90
CA GLY A 587 -23.77 -6.70 -12.05
C GLY A 587 -22.45 -7.27 -11.52
N THR A 588 -22.46 -8.39 -10.79
CA THR A 588 -21.22 -9.03 -10.34
C THR A 588 -20.42 -9.55 -11.53
N ARG A 589 -19.17 -9.13 -11.61
CA ARG A 589 -18.21 -9.68 -12.59
C ARG A 589 -17.68 -11.01 -12.08
N MET A 590 -17.67 -12.01 -12.96
CA MET A 590 -17.37 -13.40 -12.64
C MET A 590 -16.33 -13.97 -13.61
N ARG A 591 -15.53 -14.91 -13.15
CA ARG A 591 -14.69 -15.76 -14.00
C ARG A 591 -15.04 -17.23 -13.80
N ILE A 592 -14.60 -18.07 -14.71
CA ILE A 592 -14.79 -19.51 -14.59
C ILE A 592 -13.77 -20.11 -13.63
N LYS A 593 -14.21 -20.97 -12.71
CA LYS A 593 -13.34 -21.70 -11.79
C LYS A 593 -12.26 -22.47 -12.53
N PRO A 594 -10.96 -22.30 -12.18
CA PRO A 594 -9.90 -23.13 -12.75
C PRO A 594 -10.14 -24.64 -12.46
N GLY A 595 -9.78 -25.49 -13.42
CA GLY A 595 -9.78 -26.95 -13.24
C GLY A 595 -11.12 -27.65 -13.47
N ARG A 596 -12.14 -26.94 -13.97
CA ARG A 596 -13.38 -27.58 -14.42
C ARG A 596 -13.34 -27.89 -15.91
N PRO A 597 -13.60 -29.14 -16.34
CA PRO A 597 -13.55 -29.52 -17.76
C PRO A 597 -14.71 -28.97 -18.56
N GLU A 598 -15.85 -28.67 -17.91
CA GLU A 598 -17.07 -28.23 -18.57
C GLU A 598 -17.24 -26.72 -18.42
N ARG A 599 -16.88 -25.99 -19.46
CA ARG A 599 -16.96 -24.52 -19.54
C ARG A 599 -18.08 -24.07 -20.48
N GLN A 600 -19.08 -24.92 -20.66
CA GLN A 600 -20.13 -24.69 -21.62
C GLN A 600 -21.09 -23.60 -21.13
N PHE A 601 -21.48 -22.72 -22.05
CA PHE A 601 -22.57 -21.80 -21.85
C PHE A 601 -23.74 -22.15 -22.79
N PHE A 602 -24.92 -21.77 -22.39
CA PHE A 602 -26.17 -22.28 -22.96
C PHE A 602 -27.09 -21.15 -23.41
N SER A 603 -27.94 -21.40 -24.42
CA SER A 603 -29.08 -20.56 -24.71
C SER A 603 -30.16 -20.70 -23.64
N LYS A 604 -31.19 -19.85 -23.70
CA LYS A 604 -32.35 -19.90 -22.81
C LYS A 604 -33.06 -21.27 -22.85
N GLU A 605 -33.08 -21.91 -24.01
CA GLU A 605 -33.66 -23.25 -24.23
C GLU A 605 -32.75 -24.39 -23.78
N GLY A 606 -31.52 -24.11 -23.36
CA GLY A 606 -30.57 -25.11 -22.90
C GLY A 606 -29.66 -25.71 -23.96
N LYS A 607 -29.61 -25.11 -25.18
CA LYS A 607 -28.66 -25.50 -26.22
C LYS A 607 -27.25 -25.04 -25.82
N VAL A 608 -26.24 -25.91 -25.98
CA VAL A 608 -24.82 -25.53 -25.81
C VAL A 608 -24.44 -24.53 -26.90
N CYS A 609 -24.00 -23.35 -26.49
CA CYS A 609 -23.60 -22.26 -27.37
C CYS A 609 -22.09 -22.14 -27.56
N GLY A 610 -21.30 -22.81 -26.74
CA GLY A 610 -19.84 -22.77 -26.83
C GLY A 610 -19.20 -22.97 -25.48
N GLU A 611 -17.88 -22.75 -25.42
CA GLU A 611 -17.07 -22.83 -24.22
C GLU A 611 -16.48 -21.44 -23.86
N ILE A 612 -16.40 -21.12 -22.59
CA ILE A 612 -15.78 -19.89 -22.10
C ILE A 612 -14.36 -20.19 -21.59
N PRO A 613 -13.33 -19.54 -22.12
CA PRO A 613 -11.98 -19.67 -21.59
C PRO A 613 -11.90 -19.23 -20.12
N THR A 614 -11.09 -19.90 -19.30
CA THR A 614 -10.90 -19.58 -17.86
C THR A 614 -10.36 -18.17 -17.61
N THR A 615 -9.75 -17.56 -18.60
CA THR A 615 -9.21 -16.20 -18.57
C THR A 615 -10.26 -15.12 -18.81
N LYS A 616 -11.49 -15.50 -19.22
CA LYS A 616 -12.54 -14.53 -19.59
C LYS A 616 -13.46 -14.20 -18.43
N VAL A 617 -13.88 -12.94 -18.41
CA VAL A 617 -14.80 -12.35 -17.46
C VAL A 617 -16.21 -12.34 -18.02
N VAL A 618 -17.17 -12.71 -17.22
CA VAL A 618 -18.60 -12.58 -17.54
C VAL A 618 -19.29 -11.69 -16.49
N VAL A 619 -20.28 -10.92 -16.91
CA VAL A 619 -21.08 -10.10 -15.98
C VAL A 619 -22.41 -10.80 -15.75
N VAL A 620 -22.70 -11.16 -14.51
CA VAL A 620 -23.97 -11.77 -14.13
C VAL A 620 -25.05 -10.70 -14.18
N THR A 621 -26.07 -10.90 -15.03
CA THR A 621 -27.21 -9.99 -15.14
C THR A 621 -28.40 -10.44 -14.33
N GLN A 622 -28.53 -11.75 -14.10
CA GLN A 622 -29.61 -12.32 -13.31
C GLN A 622 -29.19 -13.70 -12.78
N LYS A 623 -29.47 -13.98 -11.50
CA LYS A 623 -29.33 -15.29 -10.91
C LYS A 623 -30.68 -16.04 -11.03
N ASP A 624 -30.61 -17.37 -11.27
CA ASP A 624 -31.78 -18.26 -11.41
C ASP A 624 -32.84 -17.75 -12.44
N ALA A 625 -32.34 -17.22 -13.54
CA ALA A 625 -33.12 -16.43 -14.51
C ALA A 625 -34.16 -17.20 -15.34
N THR A 626 -34.18 -18.52 -15.29
CA THR A 626 -34.96 -19.33 -16.22
C THR A 626 -35.93 -20.29 -15.54
N GLY A 627 -36.13 -20.20 -14.23
CA GLY A 627 -36.80 -21.24 -13.48
C GLY A 627 -36.00 -22.55 -13.42
N LYS A 628 -34.75 -22.57 -13.89
CA LYS A 628 -33.78 -23.65 -13.70
C LYS A 628 -32.88 -23.31 -12.49
N PRO A 629 -33.05 -23.94 -11.35
CA PRO A 629 -32.18 -23.72 -10.19
C PRO A 629 -30.71 -23.97 -10.57
N GLY A 630 -29.82 -23.06 -10.22
CA GLY A 630 -28.39 -23.23 -10.41
C GLY A 630 -27.82 -22.67 -11.70
N PHE A 631 -28.60 -21.95 -12.52
CA PHE A 631 -28.08 -21.23 -13.68
C PHE A 631 -28.11 -19.70 -13.47
N SER A 632 -27.05 -19.02 -13.90
CA SER A 632 -26.98 -17.56 -13.93
C SER A 632 -26.98 -17.07 -15.36
N ARG A 633 -27.77 -16.02 -15.62
CA ARG A 633 -27.72 -15.28 -16.87
C ARG A 633 -26.53 -14.33 -16.84
N PHE A 634 -25.77 -14.27 -17.92
CA PHE A 634 -24.67 -13.33 -18.04
C PHE A 634 -24.75 -12.57 -19.38
N TYR A 635 -24.20 -11.36 -19.38
CA TYR A 635 -24.04 -10.55 -20.57
C TYR A 635 -22.73 -10.98 -21.26
N ARG A 636 -22.82 -11.22 -22.57
CA ARG A 636 -21.66 -11.40 -23.42
C ARG A 636 -21.21 -10.04 -23.94
N PRO A 637 -20.03 -9.53 -23.55
CA PRO A 637 -19.36 -8.51 -24.35
C PRO A 637 -19.12 -9.08 -25.75
N ALA A 638 -19.15 -8.25 -26.78
CA ALA A 638 -18.82 -8.64 -28.14
C ALA A 638 -17.34 -9.06 -28.20
N ASP A 639 -17.06 -10.30 -27.81
CA ASP A 639 -15.72 -10.87 -27.78
C ASP A 639 -15.59 -11.86 -28.92
N PRO A 640 -14.72 -11.61 -29.94
CA PRO A 640 -14.55 -12.47 -31.11
C PRO A 640 -14.04 -13.88 -30.77
N PHE A 641 -13.61 -14.13 -29.51
CA PHE A 641 -13.15 -15.45 -29.08
C PHE A 641 -14.27 -16.36 -28.50
N LEU A 642 -15.46 -15.85 -28.31
CA LEU A 642 -16.63 -16.67 -27.96
C LEU A 642 -17.35 -17.08 -29.23
N ASN A 643 -16.76 -17.99 -29.98
CA ASN A 643 -17.43 -18.60 -31.16
C ASN A 643 -18.56 -19.49 -30.70
N GLY A 644 -19.80 -19.07 -30.92
CA GLY A 644 -20.96 -19.87 -30.58
C GLY A 644 -22.16 -19.52 -31.47
N ASP A 645 -22.88 -20.53 -31.94
CA ASP A 645 -24.00 -20.49 -32.86
C ASP A 645 -25.33 -19.99 -32.26
N CYS A 646 -25.29 -19.33 -31.07
CA CYS A 646 -26.51 -18.83 -30.47
C CYS A 646 -26.64 -17.31 -30.69
N SER A 647 -27.49 -16.92 -31.58
CA SER A 647 -27.74 -15.52 -31.99
C SER A 647 -28.82 -14.80 -31.15
N ASP A 648 -29.19 -15.34 -30.00
CA ASP A 648 -30.32 -14.84 -29.22
C ASP A 648 -29.93 -13.54 -28.48
N GLY A 649 -30.64 -12.45 -28.76
CA GLY A 649 -30.44 -11.14 -28.13
C GLY A 649 -30.72 -11.09 -26.63
N ASP A 650 -31.09 -12.22 -26.00
CA ASP A 650 -31.54 -12.31 -24.62
C ASP A 650 -30.45 -12.69 -23.58
N GLY A 651 -29.20 -12.92 -24.00
CA GLY A 651 -28.08 -13.28 -23.11
C GLY A 651 -27.86 -14.79 -23.00
N TYR A 652 -26.79 -15.16 -22.31
CA TYR A 652 -26.32 -16.53 -22.18
C TYR A 652 -26.42 -17.02 -20.72
N TYR A 653 -26.47 -18.34 -20.54
CA TYR A 653 -26.67 -19.01 -19.28
C TYR A 653 -25.48 -19.92 -18.97
N ILE A 654 -25.00 -19.89 -17.71
CA ILE A 654 -23.95 -20.75 -17.20
C ILE A 654 -24.37 -21.30 -15.84
N GLN A 655 -23.93 -22.49 -15.50
CA GLN A 655 -24.15 -23.02 -14.17
C GLN A 655 -23.46 -22.12 -13.13
N SER A 656 -24.22 -21.67 -12.13
CA SER A 656 -23.76 -20.71 -11.11
C SER A 656 -22.57 -21.24 -10.29
N ASN A 657 -22.47 -22.56 -10.13
CA ASN A 657 -21.36 -23.21 -9.40
C ASN A 657 -20.04 -23.20 -10.17
N TYR A 658 -20.03 -22.83 -11.46
CA TYR A 658 -18.80 -22.69 -12.26
C TYR A 658 -18.26 -21.26 -12.27
N LEU A 659 -18.99 -20.32 -11.72
CA LEU A 659 -18.60 -18.92 -11.67
C LEU A 659 -17.96 -18.59 -10.30
N VAL A 660 -16.95 -17.74 -10.34
CA VAL A 660 -16.36 -17.09 -9.17
C VAL A 660 -16.29 -15.60 -9.40
N PRO A 661 -16.58 -14.77 -8.39
CA PRO A 661 -16.47 -13.34 -8.54
C PRO A 661 -15.08 -12.92 -8.99
N LEU A 662 -15.02 -11.98 -9.92
CA LEU A 662 -13.86 -11.18 -10.19
C LEU A 662 -13.95 -9.96 -9.28
N LEU A 663 -13.01 -9.83 -8.46
CA LEU A 663 -12.93 -8.72 -7.53
C LEU A 663 -11.68 -7.92 -7.80
#